data_0be12a6c3361f0ad4caf96f589f7b48a
#
_entry.id   0be12a6c3361f0ad4caf96f589f7b48a
#
_cell.length_a   1.000
_cell.length_b   1.000
_cell.length_c   1.000
_cell.angle_alpha   90.00
_cell.angle_beta   90.00
_cell.angle_gamma   90.00
#
_symmetry.space_group_name_H-M   'P 1'
#
loop_
_entity.id
_entity.type
_entity.pdbx_description
1 polymer ?
#
loop_
_entity_poly.entity_id
_entity_poly.type
_entity_poly.pdbx_seq_one_letter_code
_entity_poly.pdbx_strand_id
1 'polypeptide(L)'
;MEAWTLAGRDRLVRTFETVSAPGLGPWLLALLVVAGCYAGFANGAIAIPNATRLQVGIAAIGLACGLGIAAGALRAGRAPLAWTGVALLAGFALWSAVSAAWSAAPDETWLAANRAIAYATVAAVAIIAASSTRNAQSTVAVGLTAAALLVALYALGGKIAPEIHIGAINLDPGSEFSRVREPIGYWNAVGILCVMATPVCIWLAASRAPAPAVRIGALLALVVFLLTLATTYSRGALISYAVVLAIMVGAGPRRLPRLAVGLGAILAALPSVIVAFGLHDLATGGLPTSARAEDGAILGLVLVISLVALALVGRELIRLEERASWTPRHSRLAWRGLAGVAIGLLLIGAGALAASDRGFTGEISHQVQEFKRPKGGLANTPDRLISSNGSNRWIWWEEAAGAFSDKPFAGWGAGSFPVVRFLYRRYESPVRSTHSVPLQFLSENGLIGALLGLGGLALLGVAAARQLRRSSGPERAARLALLAAAAAWAVHSLVDWDWEIPAVTVPALVAACVAAAPAPARHRIAAPRRAPALLAAATVFAAVLFASSAALPSLSENRRVDSLEAAAFGDLHEARADSNLAHKLDPLAVEPLFTAASLANSSGDPRGAAALLAQAADTQPDNFRTWQRLALTQFQLPDYSAGAESLRRMAATNPLLFRERPGPADFLFPLEAPPARSPTAFGTPPP
;
A
#
# COMPACT_ATOMS: atom_id res chain seq x y z
N MET A 1 -40.58 14.90 -50.21
CA MET A 1 -40.55 13.93 -49.06
C MET A 1 -39.30 13.01 -49.12
N GLU A 2 -38.64 12.86 -50.26
CA GLU A 2 -37.47 12.02 -50.43
C GLU A 2 -36.11 12.67 -50.00
N ALA A 3 -36.00 13.99 -49.96
CA ALA A 3 -34.75 14.67 -49.60
C ALA A 3 -34.44 14.64 -48.08
N TRP A 4 -35.42 14.35 -47.22
CA TRP A 4 -35.23 14.26 -45.78
C TRP A 4 -34.72 12.88 -45.30
N THR A 5 -34.95 11.83 -46.07
CA THR A 5 -34.55 10.45 -45.74
C THR A 5 -33.09 10.20 -46.01
N LEU A 6 -32.49 10.85 -47.02
CA LEU A 6 -31.09 10.67 -47.37
C LEU A 6 -30.14 11.39 -46.41
N ALA A 7 -30.49 12.60 -45.93
CA ALA A 7 -29.65 13.32 -44.98
C ALA A 7 -29.63 12.70 -43.57
N GLY A 8 -30.71 12.01 -43.17
CA GLY A 8 -30.76 11.24 -41.94
C GLY A 8 -29.93 9.95 -41.96
N ARG A 9 -29.92 9.29 -43.10
CA ARG A 9 -29.16 8.06 -43.34
C ARG A 9 -27.65 8.32 -43.38
N ASP A 10 -27.23 9.39 -44.01
CA ASP A 10 -25.81 9.81 -44.05
C ASP A 10 -25.27 10.29 -42.70
N ARG A 11 -26.09 10.88 -41.82
CA ARG A 11 -25.72 11.20 -40.45
C ARG A 11 -25.57 9.96 -39.58
N LEU A 12 -26.47 8.99 -39.70
CA LEU A 12 -26.40 7.73 -38.96
C LEU A 12 -25.20 6.89 -39.44
N VAL A 13 -24.96 6.79 -40.75
CA VAL A 13 -23.81 6.06 -41.32
C VAL A 13 -22.48 6.74 -40.89
N ARG A 14 -22.38 8.07 -40.89
CA ARG A 14 -21.20 8.78 -40.38
C ARG A 14 -21.00 8.65 -38.88
N THR A 15 -22.05 8.39 -38.11
CA THR A 15 -21.93 8.15 -36.67
C THR A 15 -21.44 6.73 -36.37
N PHE A 16 -21.69 5.77 -37.25
CA PHE A 16 -21.20 4.39 -37.14
C PHE A 16 -19.84 4.15 -37.80
N GLU A 17 -19.42 4.99 -38.75
CA GLU A 17 -18.12 4.83 -39.45
C GLU A 17 -16.90 5.33 -38.65
N THR A 18 -17.04 5.86 -37.45
CA THR A 18 -15.90 6.41 -36.65
C THR A 18 -15.73 5.78 -35.28
N VAL A 19 -16.33 4.64 -34.97
CA VAL A 19 -15.87 3.82 -33.86
C VAL A 19 -14.71 2.95 -34.38
N SER A 20 -13.56 3.57 -34.67
CA SER A 20 -12.30 2.83 -34.79
C SER A 20 -12.10 2.09 -33.48
N ALA A 21 -11.80 0.78 -33.55
CA ALA A 21 -11.48 -0.02 -32.37
C ALA A 21 -10.50 0.76 -31.46
N PRO A 22 -10.74 0.80 -30.16
CA PRO A 22 -9.87 1.54 -29.24
C PRO A 22 -8.43 1.01 -29.41
N GLY A 23 -7.48 1.92 -29.63
CA GLY A 23 -6.07 1.54 -29.72
C GLY A 23 -5.61 0.81 -28.45
N LEU A 24 -4.44 0.16 -28.51
CA LEU A 24 -3.88 -0.63 -27.41
C LEU A 24 -3.74 0.14 -26.09
N GLY A 25 -3.49 1.46 -26.13
CA GLY A 25 -3.28 2.31 -24.96
C GLY A 25 -4.44 2.26 -23.93
N PRO A 26 -5.71 2.48 -24.33
CA PRO A 26 -6.86 2.36 -23.42
C PRO A 26 -6.97 1.00 -22.75
N TRP A 27 -6.69 -0.10 -23.47
CA TRP A 27 -6.73 -1.44 -22.91
C TRP A 27 -5.66 -1.67 -21.85
N LEU A 28 -4.42 -1.17 -22.09
CA LEU A 28 -3.36 -1.25 -21.09
C LEU A 28 -3.70 -0.46 -19.82
N LEU A 29 -4.30 0.73 -19.94
CA LEU A 29 -4.77 1.49 -18.79
C LEU A 29 -5.88 0.76 -18.04
N ALA A 30 -6.84 0.15 -18.74
CA ALA A 30 -7.88 -0.66 -18.13
C ALA A 30 -7.29 -1.87 -17.39
N LEU A 31 -6.32 -2.57 -17.98
CA LEU A 31 -5.63 -3.70 -17.34
C LEU A 31 -4.85 -3.28 -16.09
N LEU A 32 -4.23 -2.08 -16.08
CA LEU A 32 -3.58 -1.56 -14.86
C LEU A 32 -4.60 -1.23 -13.76
N VAL A 33 -5.78 -0.72 -14.10
CA VAL A 33 -6.89 -0.52 -13.13
C VAL A 33 -7.38 -1.86 -12.60
N VAL A 34 -7.55 -2.86 -13.48
CA VAL A 34 -7.95 -4.22 -13.09
C VAL A 34 -6.88 -4.87 -12.21
N ALA A 35 -5.58 -4.68 -12.48
CA ALA A 35 -4.50 -5.17 -11.64
C ALA A 35 -4.55 -4.56 -10.22
N GLY A 36 -4.84 -3.26 -10.09
CA GLY A 36 -5.08 -2.61 -8.81
C GLY A 36 -6.32 -3.14 -8.09
N CYS A 37 -7.41 -3.36 -8.82
CA CYS A 37 -8.64 -3.97 -8.30
C CYS A 37 -8.40 -5.42 -7.83
N TYR A 38 -7.71 -6.23 -8.64
CA TYR A 38 -7.30 -7.59 -8.26
C TYR A 38 -6.50 -7.57 -6.96
N ALA A 39 -5.49 -6.71 -6.85
CA ALA A 39 -4.69 -6.60 -5.63
C ALA A 39 -5.56 -6.26 -4.41
N GLY A 40 -6.59 -5.41 -4.57
CA GLY A 40 -7.55 -5.09 -3.52
C GLY A 40 -8.31 -6.31 -3.02
N PHE A 41 -8.76 -7.19 -3.91
CA PHE A 41 -9.52 -8.41 -3.57
C PHE A 41 -8.65 -9.65 -3.31
N ALA A 42 -7.36 -9.57 -3.60
CA ALA A 42 -6.38 -10.63 -3.38
C ALA A 42 -5.60 -10.45 -2.07
N ASN A 43 -6.28 -10.02 -1.01
CA ASN A 43 -5.67 -9.76 0.31
C ASN A 43 -4.46 -8.80 0.21
N GLY A 44 -4.65 -7.69 -0.51
CA GLY A 44 -3.62 -6.69 -0.74
C GLY A 44 -2.52 -7.11 -1.73
N ALA A 45 -2.56 -8.34 -2.22
CA ALA A 45 -1.51 -9.04 -2.94
C ALA A 45 -0.17 -9.05 -2.15
N ILE A 46 -0.26 -9.22 -0.81
CA ILE A 46 0.88 -9.25 0.11
C ILE A 46 1.47 -10.66 0.18
N ALA A 47 0.63 -11.69 0.31
CA ALA A 47 1.06 -13.08 0.37
C ALA A 47 1.69 -13.53 -0.96
N ILE A 48 2.72 -14.37 -0.89
CA ILE A 48 3.53 -14.82 -2.04
C ILE A 48 2.66 -15.29 -3.22
N PRO A 49 1.64 -16.19 -3.07
CA PRO A 49 0.85 -16.64 -4.23
C PRO A 49 0.08 -15.52 -4.93
N ASN A 50 -0.49 -14.58 -4.16
CA ASN A 50 -1.25 -13.46 -4.71
C ASN A 50 -0.33 -12.40 -5.34
N ALA A 51 0.82 -12.12 -4.70
CA ALA A 51 1.86 -11.26 -5.25
C ALA A 51 2.40 -11.82 -6.58
N THR A 52 2.67 -13.11 -6.64
CA THR A 52 3.12 -13.80 -7.86
C THR A 52 2.11 -13.66 -9.01
N ARG A 53 0.83 -13.94 -8.76
CA ARG A 53 -0.23 -13.79 -9.79
C ARG A 53 -0.29 -12.36 -10.33
N LEU A 54 -0.22 -11.36 -9.43
CA LEU A 54 -0.18 -9.96 -9.81
C LEU A 54 1.06 -9.63 -10.64
N GLN A 55 2.25 -10.07 -10.23
CA GLN A 55 3.52 -9.81 -10.90
C GLN A 55 3.59 -10.44 -12.28
N VAL A 56 3.10 -11.69 -12.43
CA VAL A 56 2.96 -12.35 -13.74
C VAL A 56 1.97 -11.60 -14.64
N GLY A 57 0.85 -11.13 -14.09
CA GLY A 57 -0.08 -10.27 -14.81
C GLY A 57 0.57 -8.96 -15.28
N ILE A 58 1.36 -8.31 -14.42
CA ILE A 58 2.11 -7.09 -14.77
C ILE A 58 3.18 -7.39 -15.83
N ALA A 59 3.87 -8.54 -15.77
CA ALA A 59 4.80 -8.98 -16.80
C ALA A 59 4.10 -9.12 -18.17
N ALA A 60 2.91 -9.71 -18.20
CA ALA A 60 2.10 -9.82 -19.43
C ALA A 60 1.64 -8.46 -19.97
N ILE A 61 1.25 -7.52 -19.09
CA ILE A 61 0.91 -6.14 -19.46
C ILE A 61 2.16 -5.42 -20.02
N GLY A 62 3.32 -5.59 -19.38
CA GLY A 62 4.59 -5.06 -19.83
C GLY A 62 5.00 -5.61 -21.22
N LEU A 63 4.81 -6.93 -21.41
CA LEU A 63 5.02 -7.59 -22.69
C LEU A 63 4.12 -7.00 -23.79
N ALA A 64 2.82 -6.89 -23.54
CA ALA A 64 1.88 -6.30 -24.48
C ALA A 64 2.24 -4.85 -24.83
N CYS A 65 2.69 -4.07 -23.85
CA CYS A 65 3.16 -2.70 -24.04
C CYS A 65 4.41 -2.65 -24.93
N GLY A 66 5.44 -3.46 -24.64
CA GLY A 66 6.68 -3.50 -25.41
C GLY A 66 6.49 -3.98 -26.85
N LEU A 67 5.67 -5.02 -27.05
CA LEU A 67 5.27 -5.47 -28.40
C LEU A 67 4.47 -4.40 -29.13
N GLY A 68 3.60 -3.66 -28.44
CA GLY A 68 2.87 -2.52 -29.00
C GLY A 68 3.79 -1.38 -29.45
N ILE A 69 4.88 -1.13 -28.72
CA ILE A 69 5.93 -0.17 -29.14
C ILE A 69 6.68 -0.71 -30.36
N ALA A 70 7.11 -1.98 -30.33
CA ALA A 70 7.82 -2.62 -31.44
C ALA A 70 6.98 -2.62 -32.73
N ALA A 71 5.67 -2.84 -32.63
CA ALA A 71 4.71 -2.77 -33.73
C ALA A 71 4.35 -1.33 -34.16
N GLY A 72 4.83 -0.30 -33.46
CA GLY A 72 4.49 1.11 -33.73
C GLY A 72 3.05 1.51 -33.33
N ALA A 73 2.32 0.64 -32.62
CA ALA A 73 0.97 0.91 -32.12
C ALA A 73 0.96 1.85 -30.91
N LEU A 74 2.03 1.84 -30.12
CA LEU A 74 2.24 2.70 -28.96
C LEU A 74 3.45 3.59 -29.13
N ARG A 75 3.48 4.69 -28.36
CA ARG A 75 4.61 5.64 -28.38
C ARG A 75 4.91 6.15 -26.97
N ALA A 76 6.20 6.19 -26.67
CA ALA A 76 6.69 6.91 -25.51
C ALA A 76 6.58 8.41 -25.74
N GLY A 77 5.74 9.09 -24.98
CA GLY A 77 5.64 10.55 -25.03
C GLY A 77 6.91 11.23 -24.51
N ARG A 78 7.22 12.44 -25.01
CA ARG A 78 8.36 13.25 -24.54
C ARG A 78 8.07 13.83 -23.16
N ALA A 79 8.50 13.15 -22.11
CA ALA A 79 8.35 13.55 -20.71
C ALA A 79 9.66 13.26 -19.94
N PRO A 80 10.74 14.03 -20.16
CA PRO A 80 12.08 13.67 -19.66
C PRO A 80 12.08 13.45 -18.14
N LEU A 81 11.46 14.33 -17.35
CA LEU A 81 11.41 14.14 -15.90
C LEU A 81 10.66 12.87 -15.47
N ALA A 82 9.54 12.56 -16.13
CA ALA A 82 8.81 11.33 -15.79
C ALA A 82 9.65 10.10 -16.14
N TRP A 83 10.35 10.11 -17.28
CA TRP A 83 11.26 9.03 -17.66
C TRP A 83 12.48 8.93 -16.77
N THR A 84 13.05 10.04 -16.30
CA THR A 84 14.10 10.01 -15.27
C THR A 84 13.55 9.38 -13.96
N GLY A 85 12.33 9.72 -13.55
CA GLY A 85 11.68 9.10 -12.40
C GLY A 85 11.53 7.57 -12.57
N VAL A 86 11.06 7.10 -13.74
CA VAL A 86 10.98 5.68 -14.07
C VAL A 86 12.36 5.01 -14.07
N ALA A 87 13.37 5.66 -14.64
CA ALA A 87 14.74 5.15 -14.67
C ALA A 87 15.34 5.00 -13.25
N LEU A 88 15.05 5.95 -12.35
CA LEU A 88 15.44 5.83 -10.95
C LEU A 88 14.71 4.69 -10.23
N LEU A 89 13.41 4.49 -10.49
CA LEU A 89 12.69 3.33 -9.95
C LEU A 89 13.21 2.00 -10.50
N ALA A 90 13.60 1.95 -11.78
CA ALA A 90 14.26 0.78 -12.35
C ALA A 90 15.66 0.57 -11.73
N GLY A 91 16.39 1.66 -11.48
CA GLY A 91 17.65 1.62 -10.73
C GLY A 91 17.47 1.13 -9.30
N PHE A 92 16.39 1.53 -8.61
CA PHE A 92 16.02 1.03 -7.29
C PHE A 92 15.72 -0.47 -7.32
N ALA A 93 14.98 -0.95 -8.33
CA ALA A 93 14.71 -2.37 -8.51
C ALA A 93 15.98 -3.18 -8.74
N LEU A 94 16.90 -2.67 -9.59
CA LEU A 94 18.20 -3.29 -9.82
C LEU A 94 19.06 -3.29 -8.54
N TRP A 95 19.11 -2.18 -7.81
CA TRP A 95 19.83 -2.08 -6.55
C TRP A 95 19.30 -3.05 -5.51
N SER A 96 17.96 -3.16 -5.41
CA SER A 96 17.33 -4.15 -4.55
C SER A 96 17.70 -5.58 -4.93
N ALA A 97 17.73 -5.92 -6.23
CA ALA A 97 18.16 -7.25 -6.68
C ALA A 97 19.62 -7.53 -6.36
N VAL A 98 20.53 -6.57 -6.63
CA VAL A 98 21.97 -6.70 -6.33
C VAL A 98 22.22 -6.83 -4.83
N SER A 99 21.38 -6.22 -4.00
CA SER A 99 21.52 -6.29 -2.54
C SER A 99 21.35 -7.70 -1.96
N ALA A 100 20.83 -8.66 -2.73
CA ALA A 100 20.80 -10.07 -2.33
C ALA A 100 22.19 -10.64 -2.00
N ALA A 101 23.25 -10.09 -2.62
CA ALA A 101 24.63 -10.53 -2.39
C ALA A 101 25.17 -10.25 -0.97
N TRP A 102 24.55 -9.32 -0.22
CA TRP A 102 24.94 -8.99 1.16
C TRP A 102 23.75 -8.93 2.11
N SER A 103 22.58 -9.40 1.68
CA SER A 103 21.36 -9.32 2.45
C SER A 103 21.38 -10.23 3.67
N ALA A 104 20.86 -9.74 4.80
CA ALA A 104 20.56 -10.56 5.97
C ALA A 104 19.38 -11.52 5.76
N ALA A 105 18.55 -11.30 4.72
CA ALA A 105 17.40 -12.12 4.33
C ALA A 105 17.31 -12.18 2.79
N PRO A 106 18.14 -12.95 2.10
CA PRO A 106 18.23 -12.92 0.64
C PRO A 106 16.96 -13.40 -0.08
N ASP A 107 16.18 -14.29 0.51
CA ASP A 107 14.87 -14.71 0.05
C ASP A 107 13.84 -13.55 0.06
N GLU A 108 13.72 -12.82 1.16
CA GLU A 108 12.88 -11.63 1.25
C GLU A 108 13.37 -10.53 0.27
N THR A 109 14.69 -10.47 0.04
CA THR A 109 15.27 -9.55 -0.97
C THR A 109 14.84 -9.91 -2.38
N TRP A 110 14.76 -11.19 -2.73
CA TRP A 110 14.24 -11.65 -4.02
C TRP A 110 12.78 -11.18 -4.21
N LEU A 111 11.93 -11.38 -3.20
CA LEU A 111 10.53 -10.93 -3.24
C LEU A 111 10.42 -9.39 -3.35
N ALA A 112 11.24 -8.65 -2.60
CA ALA A 112 11.27 -7.19 -2.64
C ALA A 112 11.75 -6.65 -4.00
N ALA A 113 12.76 -7.27 -4.61
CA ALA A 113 13.25 -6.93 -5.94
C ALA A 113 12.18 -7.16 -7.01
N ASN A 114 11.49 -8.31 -7.00
CA ASN A 114 10.40 -8.61 -7.91
C ASN A 114 9.26 -7.58 -7.79
N ARG A 115 8.91 -7.16 -6.57
CA ARG A 115 7.93 -6.11 -6.31
C ARG A 115 8.37 -4.77 -6.91
N ALA A 116 9.64 -4.38 -6.73
CA ALA A 116 10.19 -3.16 -7.29
C ALA A 116 10.22 -3.17 -8.83
N ILE A 117 10.54 -4.30 -9.46
CA ILE A 117 10.48 -4.52 -10.92
C ILE A 117 9.04 -4.35 -11.42
N ALA A 118 8.06 -4.95 -10.72
CA ALA A 118 6.65 -4.80 -11.03
C ALA A 118 6.23 -3.31 -11.01
N TYR A 119 6.61 -2.56 -9.99
CA TYR A 119 6.26 -1.16 -9.85
C TYR A 119 6.93 -0.26 -10.90
N ALA A 120 8.18 -0.52 -11.25
CA ALA A 120 8.86 0.17 -12.36
C ALA A 120 8.17 -0.13 -13.71
N THR A 121 7.73 -1.37 -13.92
CA THR A 121 6.96 -1.78 -15.12
C THR A 121 5.60 -1.07 -15.17
N VAL A 122 4.84 -1.05 -14.07
CA VAL A 122 3.58 -0.30 -13.96
C VAL A 122 3.78 1.17 -14.31
N ALA A 123 4.83 1.81 -13.77
CA ALA A 123 5.12 3.22 -14.02
C ALA A 123 5.43 3.47 -15.51
N ALA A 124 6.27 2.66 -16.13
CA ALA A 124 6.60 2.77 -17.55
C ALA A 124 5.36 2.57 -18.44
N VAL A 125 4.59 1.49 -18.21
CA VAL A 125 3.37 1.18 -18.98
C VAL A 125 2.34 2.30 -18.84
N ALA A 126 2.11 2.81 -17.62
CA ALA A 126 1.14 3.87 -17.36
C ALA A 126 1.46 5.16 -18.14
N ILE A 127 2.74 5.57 -18.22
CA ILE A 127 3.16 6.74 -19.00
C ILE A 127 2.97 6.50 -20.50
N ILE A 128 3.38 5.34 -21.03
CA ILE A 128 3.26 5.00 -22.46
C ILE A 128 1.80 4.94 -22.87
N ALA A 129 1.00 4.19 -22.12
CA ALA A 129 -0.41 4.00 -22.41
C ALA A 129 -1.19 5.32 -22.33
N ALA A 130 -0.93 6.14 -21.30
CA ALA A 130 -1.56 7.46 -21.16
C ALA A 130 -1.15 8.44 -22.26
N SER A 131 0.13 8.43 -22.71
CA SER A 131 0.62 9.23 -23.81
C SER A 131 0.03 8.83 -25.17
N SER A 132 -0.57 7.64 -25.26
CA SER A 132 -1.19 7.09 -26.47
C SER A 132 -2.72 7.13 -26.44
N THR A 133 -3.31 7.62 -25.33
CA THR A 133 -4.77 7.57 -25.06
C THR A 133 -5.34 8.98 -24.90
N ARG A 134 -6.43 9.29 -25.61
CA ARG A 134 -7.19 10.53 -25.39
C ARG A 134 -7.95 10.42 -24.06
N ASN A 135 -8.03 11.52 -23.31
CA ASN A 135 -8.73 11.60 -22.01
C ASN A 135 -8.26 10.58 -20.97
N ALA A 136 -7.03 10.06 -21.10
CA ALA A 136 -6.45 9.06 -20.20
C ALA A 136 -6.62 9.44 -18.73
N GLN A 137 -6.42 10.72 -18.39
CA GLN A 137 -6.49 11.21 -17.02
C GLN A 137 -7.90 11.05 -16.42
N SER A 138 -8.92 11.46 -17.15
CA SER A 138 -10.31 11.33 -16.67
C SER A 138 -10.75 9.86 -16.59
N THR A 139 -10.42 9.07 -17.61
CA THR A 139 -10.79 7.64 -17.66
C THR A 139 -10.15 6.86 -16.51
N VAL A 140 -8.84 7.06 -16.28
CA VAL A 140 -8.13 6.37 -15.20
C VAL A 140 -8.60 6.86 -13.83
N ALA A 141 -8.82 8.17 -13.66
CA ALA A 141 -9.33 8.72 -12.41
C ALA A 141 -10.67 8.07 -12.02
N VAL A 142 -11.61 7.99 -12.96
CA VAL A 142 -12.91 7.34 -12.74
C VAL A 142 -12.74 5.82 -12.51
N GLY A 143 -11.90 5.14 -13.31
CA GLY A 143 -11.67 3.72 -13.18
C GLY A 143 -11.07 3.32 -11.82
N LEU A 144 -10.05 4.03 -11.35
CA LEU A 144 -9.44 3.80 -10.04
C LEU A 144 -10.45 4.09 -8.91
N THR A 145 -11.28 5.14 -9.06
CA THR A 145 -12.32 5.44 -8.07
C THR A 145 -13.39 4.37 -8.03
N ALA A 146 -13.80 3.83 -9.17
CA ALA A 146 -14.76 2.73 -9.25
C ALA A 146 -14.21 1.44 -8.60
N ALA A 147 -12.94 1.10 -8.88
CA ALA A 147 -12.28 -0.04 -8.24
C ALA A 147 -12.19 0.15 -6.70
N ALA A 148 -11.82 1.34 -6.24
CA ALA A 148 -11.80 1.65 -4.81
C ALA A 148 -13.20 1.59 -4.18
N LEU A 149 -14.25 1.99 -4.92
CA LEU A 149 -15.63 1.91 -4.44
C LEU A 149 -16.08 0.46 -4.26
N LEU A 150 -15.72 -0.44 -5.16
CA LEU A 150 -16.01 -1.87 -5.00
C LEU A 150 -15.36 -2.43 -3.73
N VAL A 151 -14.09 -2.09 -3.48
CA VAL A 151 -13.38 -2.47 -2.24
C VAL A 151 -14.07 -1.88 -1.01
N ALA A 152 -14.46 -0.59 -1.03
CA ALA A 152 -15.11 0.07 0.09
C ALA A 152 -16.51 -0.52 0.38
N LEU A 153 -17.27 -0.85 -0.64
CA LEU A 153 -18.59 -1.50 -0.50
C LEU A 153 -18.46 -2.91 0.07
N TYR A 154 -17.47 -3.68 -0.39
CA TYR A 154 -17.17 -5.00 0.20
C TYR A 154 -16.80 -4.85 1.69
N ALA A 155 -15.91 -3.92 2.00
CA ALA A 155 -15.44 -3.66 3.34
C ALA A 155 -16.58 -3.26 4.30
N LEU A 156 -17.48 -2.37 3.87
CA LEU A 156 -18.68 -1.99 4.62
C LEU A 156 -19.71 -3.12 4.68
N GLY A 157 -19.78 -3.95 3.64
CA GLY A 157 -20.64 -5.14 3.62
C GLY A 157 -20.38 -6.05 4.82
N GLY A 158 -19.12 -6.26 5.19
CA GLY A 158 -18.74 -7.03 6.37
C GLY A 158 -19.16 -6.41 7.71
N LYS A 159 -19.45 -5.11 7.73
CA LYS A 159 -20.03 -4.42 8.88
C LYS A 159 -21.57 -4.43 8.89
N ILE A 160 -22.17 -4.25 7.70
CA ILE A 160 -23.61 -4.04 7.53
C ILE A 160 -24.37 -5.35 7.45
N ALA A 161 -23.78 -6.36 6.80
CA ALA A 161 -24.42 -7.63 6.52
C ALA A 161 -23.40 -8.79 6.61
N PRO A 162 -22.81 -9.05 7.79
CA PRO A 162 -21.77 -10.04 7.97
C PRO A 162 -22.23 -11.48 7.69
N GLU A 163 -23.52 -11.74 7.68
CA GLU A 163 -24.11 -13.06 7.42
C GLU A 163 -24.11 -13.44 5.92
N ILE A 164 -23.78 -12.51 5.03
CA ILE A 164 -23.83 -12.77 3.59
C ILE A 164 -22.64 -13.61 3.17
N HIS A 165 -22.95 -14.86 2.75
CA HIS A 165 -22.05 -15.82 2.12
C HIS A 165 -22.62 -16.22 0.77
N ILE A 166 -22.00 -15.80 -0.33
CA ILE A 166 -22.44 -16.12 -1.69
C ILE A 166 -21.27 -16.71 -2.47
N GLY A 167 -21.20 -18.02 -2.58
CA GLY A 167 -20.07 -18.70 -3.24
C GLY A 167 -18.74 -18.39 -2.57
N ALA A 168 -17.79 -17.82 -3.32
CA ALA A 168 -16.51 -17.38 -2.81
C ALA A 168 -16.55 -16.01 -2.08
N ILE A 169 -17.68 -15.31 -2.11
CA ILE A 169 -17.86 -14.02 -1.44
C ILE A 169 -18.30 -14.30 0.01
N ASN A 170 -17.37 -14.08 0.93
CA ASN A 170 -17.65 -14.09 2.36
C ASN A 170 -17.43 -12.68 2.91
N LEU A 171 -18.51 -12.01 3.32
CA LEU A 171 -18.42 -10.65 3.86
C LEU A 171 -17.92 -10.62 5.29
N ASP A 172 -18.03 -11.74 6.04
CA ASP A 172 -17.46 -11.87 7.38
C ASP A 172 -16.23 -12.79 7.42
N PRO A 173 -15.03 -12.25 7.22
CA PRO A 173 -13.79 -13.04 7.29
C PRO A 173 -13.31 -13.32 8.73
N GLY A 174 -14.12 -13.02 9.74
CA GLY A 174 -13.84 -13.25 11.15
C GLY A 174 -14.05 -12.01 12.03
N SER A 175 -14.43 -12.29 13.26
CA SER A 175 -14.84 -11.28 14.24
C SER A 175 -13.71 -10.73 15.11
N GLU A 176 -12.44 -11.14 14.88
CA GLU A 176 -11.31 -10.82 15.75
C GLU A 176 -11.12 -9.31 15.99
N PHE A 177 -11.42 -8.50 14.96
CA PHE A 177 -11.21 -7.05 15.01
C PHE A 177 -12.48 -6.28 14.64
N SER A 178 -12.77 -5.22 15.41
CA SER A 178 -13.84 -4.27 15.06
C SER A 178 -13.48 -3.38 13.86
N ARG A 179 -12.20 -3.27 13.50
CA ARG A 179 -11.69 -2.45 12.40
C ARG A 179 -11.92 -3.12 11.06
N VAL A 180 -12.43 -2.36 10.10
CA VAL A 180 -12.60 -2.84 8.72
C VAL A 180 -11.23 -3.01 8.06
N ARG A 181 -10.95 -4.22 7.55
CA ARG A 181 -9.67 -4.57 6.90
C ARG A 181 -9.83 -5.30 5.57
N GLU A 182 -10.97 -5.99 5.39
CA GLU A 182 -11.20 -6.78 4.19
C GLU A 182 -11.69 -5.91 3.02
N PRO A 183 -11.47 -6.32 1.78
CA PRO A 183 -10.79 -7.54 1.31
C PRO A 183 -9.25 -7.42 1.23
N ILE A 184 -8.66 -6.30 1.63
CA ILE A 184 -7.20 -6.06 1.56
C ILE A 184 -6.44 -6.79 2.67
N GLY A 185 -7.10 -7.14 3.78
CA GLY A 185 -6.48 -7.77 4.94
C GLY A 185 -5.80 -6.79 5.90
N TYR A 186 -5.77 -5.49 5.58
CA TYR A 186 -5.13 -4.46 6.39
C TYR A 186 -5.93 -3.15 6.42
N TRP A 187 -6.35 -2.74 7.62
CA TRP A 187 -7.25 -1.60 7.82
C TRP A 187 -6.70 -0.26 7.32
N ASN A 188 -5.38 0.03 7.53
CA ASN A 188 -4.82 1.30 7.07
C ASN A 188 -4.77 1.37 5.54
N ALA A 189 -4.54 0.23 4.85
CA ALA A 189 -4.58 0.15 3.41
C ALA A 189 -5.99 0.38 2.84
N VAL A 190 -7.04 -0.17 3.49
CA VAL A 190 -8.43 0.16 3.13
C VAL A 190 -8.68 1.65 3.32
N GLY A 191 -8.24 2.23 4.44
CA GLY A 191 -8.38 3.65 4.73
C GLY A 191 -7.72 4.54 3.68
N ILE A 192 -6.45 4.30 3.35
CA ILE A 192 -5.74 5.13 2.37
C ILE A 192 -6.28 4.93 0.94
N LEU A 193 -6.72 3.73 0.56
CA LEU A 193 -7.36 3.51 -0.74
C LEU A 193 -8.64 4.33 -0.88
N CYS A 194 -9.47 4.39 0.18
CA CYS A 194 -10.64 5.26 0.21
C CYS A 194 -10.26 6.74 0.04
N VAL A 195 -9.24 7.20 0.77
CA VAL A 195 -8.76 8.60 0.67
C VAL A 195 -8.27 8.91 -0.75
N MET A 196 -7.55 8.00 -1.40
CA MET A 196 -7.06 8.19 -2.77
C MET A 196 -8.18 8.36 -3.80
N ALA A 197 -9.38 7.83 -3.54
CA ALA A 197 -10.55 8.00 -4.40
C ALA A 197 -11.29 9.35 -4.18
N THR A 198 -11.17 9.96 -2.99
CA THR A 198 -11.91 11.17 -2.63
C THR A 198 -11.62 12.38 -3.53
N PRO A 199 -10.40 12.64 -4.06
CA PRO A 199 -10.15 13.78 -4.96
C PRO A 199 -11.01 13.75 -6.21
N VAL A 200 -11.26 12.57 -6.76
CA VAL A 200 -12.08 12.40 -7.96
C VAL A 200 -13.54 12.69 -7.65
N CYS A 201 -14.03 12.20 -6.52
CA CYS A 201 -15.40 12.50 -6.04
C CYS A 201 -15.57 13.99 -5.81
N ILE A 202 -14.63 14.67 -5.14
CA ILE A 202 -14.66 16.12 -4.90
C ILE A 202 -14.63 16.88 -6.24
N TRP A 203 -13.79 16.46 -7.18
CA TRP A 203 -13.73 17.05 -8.50
C TRP A 203 -15.07 16.94 -9.24
N LEU A 204 -15.62 15.74 -9.37
CA LEU A 204 -16.85 15.49 -10.13
C LEU A 204 -18.05 16.20 -9.49
N ALA A 205 -18.22 16.11 -8.18
CA ALA A 205 -19.34 16.72 -7.47
C ALA A 205 -19.30 18.25 -7.51
N ALA A 206 -18.10 18.86 -7.38
CA ALA A 206 -17.93 20.31 -7.41
C ALA A 206 -17.93 20.91 -8.82
N SER A 207 -17.82 20.12 -9.90
CA SER A 207 -17.78 20.60 -11.28
C SER A 207 -19.20 20.80 -11.84
N ARG A 208 -19.36 21.77 -12.77
CA ARG A 208 -20.66 21.99 -13.48
C ARG A 208 -20.78 21.17 -14.77
N ALA A 209 -19.64 20.70 -15.32
CA ALA A 209 -19.63 20.00 -16.61
C ALA A 209 -20.27 18.59 -16.59
N PRO A 210 -20.13 17.76 -15.52
CA PRO A 210 -20.79 16.46 -15.48
C PRO A 210 -22.30 16.59 -15.31
N ALA A 211 -23.05 15.60 -15.82
CA ALA A 211 -24.48 15.49 -15.62
C ALA A 211 -24.83 15.47 -14.10
N PRO A 212 -26.00 15.98 -13.69
CA PRO A 212 -26.41 16.00 -12.27
C PRO A 212 -26.34 14.62 -11.59
N ALA A 213 -26.69 13.54 -12.31
CA ALA A 213 -26.59 12.17 -11.78
C ALA A 213 -25.14 11.78 -11.43
N VAL A 214 -24.15 12.16 -12.25
CA VAL A 214 -22.73 11.90 -11.99
C VAL A 214 -22.25 12.68 -10.78
N ARG A 215 -22.69 13.94 -10.64
CA ARG A 215 -22.34 14.80 -9.49
C ARG A 215 -22.92 14.23 -8.19
N ILE A 216 -24.18 13.79 -8.20
CA ILE A 216 -24.83 13.14 -7.05
C ILE A 216 -24.13 11.81 -6.75
N GLY A 217 -23.89 10.94 -7.74
CA GLY A 217 -23.19 9.69 -7.56
C GLY A 217 -21.80 9.87 -6.92
N ALA A 218 -21.07 10.91 -7.32
CA ALA A 218 -19.77 11.24 -6.71
C ALA A 218 -19.92 11.70 -5.24
N LEU A 219 -20.98 12.44 -4.89
CA LEU A 219 -21.26 12.79 -3.49
C LEU A 219 -21.57 11.56 -2.64
N LEU A 220 -22.41 10.65 -3.15
CA LEU A 220 -22.76 9.41 -2.45
C LEU A 220 -21.54 8.52 -2.24
N ALA A 221 -20.71 8.34 -3.29
CA ALA A 221 -19.46 7.60 -3.19
C ALA A 221 -18.50 8.21 -2.16
N LEU A 222 -18.44 9.53 -2.08
CA LEU A 222 -17.60 10.22 -1.09
C LEU A 222 -18.04 9.91 0.35
N VAL A 223 -19.35 9.85 0.63
CA VAL A 223 -19.87 9.44 1.95
C VAL A 223 -19.52 8.00 2.26
N VAL A 224 -19.66 7.09 1.29
CA VAL A 224 -19.25 5.69 1.45
C VAL A 224 -17.76 5.59 1.80
N PHE A 225 -16.88 6.32 1.07
CA PHE A 225 -15.44 6.33 1.38
C PHE A 225 -15.15 6.90 2.77
N LEU A 226 -15.83 7.96 3.18
CA LEU A 226 -15.60 8.59 4.49
C LEU A 226 -16.08 7.70 5.65
N LEU A 227 -17.21 7.01 5.50
CA LEU A 227 -17.68 6.03 6.49
C LEU A 227 -16.70 4.85 6.57
N THR A 228 -16.29 4.29 5.42
CA THR A 228 -15.28 3.21 5.39
C THR A 228 -13.98 3.66 6.05
N LEU A 229 -13.48 4.86 5.71
CA LEU A 229 -12.29 5.44 6.34
C LEU A 229 -12.45 5.54 7.87
N ALA A 230 -13.58 6.04 8.36
CA ALA A 230 -13.84 6.17 9.80
C ALA A 230 -13.77 4.80 10.50
N THR A 231 -14.40 3.77 9.93
CA THR A 231 -14.43 2.42 10.51
C THR A 231 -13.10 1.66 10.41
N THR A 232 -12.11 2.18 9.67
CA THR A 232 -10.72 1.66 9.73
C THR A 232 -9.95 2.14 10.96
N TYR A 233 -10.39 3.17 11.66
CA TYR A 233 -9.69 3.86 12.76
C TYR A 233 -8.26 4.30 12.40
N SER A 234 -8.00 4.61 11.12
CA SER A 234 -6.68 4.99 10.61
C SER A 234 -6.46 6.51 10.71
N ARG A 235 -5.68 6.93 11.72
CA ARG A 235 -5.30 8.35 11.89
C ARG A 235 -4.44 8.86 10.73
N GLY A 236 -3.50 8.02 10.24
CA GLY A 236 -2.66 8.37 9.09
C GLY A 236 -3.48 8.67 7.85
N ALA A 237 -4.50 7.84 7.57
CA ALA A 237 -5.41 8.06 6.44
C ALA A 237 -6.31 9.31 6.64
N LEU A 238 -6.76 9.63 7.87
CA LEU A 238 -7.48 10.87 8.16
C LEU A 238 -6.61 12.12 7.91
N ILE A 239 -5.34 12.10 8.32
CA ILE A 239 -4.38 13.18 8.01
C ILE A 239 -4.21 13.30 6.50
N SER A 240 -4.07 12.18 5.78
CA SER A 240 -3.98 12.18 4.32
C SER A 240 -5.22 12.75 3.66
N TYR A 241 -6.44 12.52 4.21
CA TYR A 241 -7.66 13.16 3.71
C TYR A 241 -7.65 14.68 3.89
N ALA A 242 -7.19 15.17 5.03
CA ALA A 242 -7.03 16.62 5.25
C ALA A 242 -6.07 17.26 4.24
N VAL A 243 -4.94 16.57 3.94
CA VAL A 243 -3.97 17.00 2.90
C VAL A 243 -4.63 16.99 1.51
N VAL A 244 -5.38 15.94 1.17
CA VAL A 244 -6.14 15.87 -0.09
C VAL A 244 -7.09 17.06 -0.22
N LEU A 245 -7.87 17.33 0.81
CA LEU A 245 -8.83 18.44 0.80
C LEU A 245 -8.10 19.78 0.62
N ALA A 246 -6.99 19.98 1.32
CA ALA A 246 -6.15 21.17 1.18
C ALA A 246 -5.59 21.32 -0.25
N ILE A 247 -5.10 20.26 -0.88
CA ILE A 247 -4.63 20.28 -2.27
C ILE A 247 -5.78 20.60 -3.23
N MET A 248 -6.93 19.94 -3.09
CA MET A 248 -8.08 20.13 -3.97
C MET A 248 -8.65 21.55 -3.89
N VAL A 249 -8.66 22.13 -2.70
CA VAL A 249 -9.11 23.52 -2.47
C VAL A 249 -8.02 24.52 -2.90
N GLY A 250 -6.75 24.29 -2.55
CA GLY A 250 -5.65 25.23 -2.81
C GLY A 250 -5.27 25.35 -4.28
N ALA A 251 -5.14 24.23 -4.98
CA ALA A 251 -4.60 24.18 -6.34
C ALA A 251 -5.66 24.22 -7.45
N GLY A 252 -6.94 24.09 -7.12
CA GLY A 252 -8.01 24.01 -8.10
C GLY A 252 -8.84 25.27 -8.28
N PRO A 253 -9.55 25.41 -9.42
CA PRO A 253 -10.62 26.38 -9.56
C PRO A 253 -11.81 26.00 -8.67
N ARG A 254 -12.73 26.93 -8.44
CA ARG A 254 -13.96 26.67 -7.67
C ARG A 254 -13.67 26.15 -6.24
N ARG A 255 -12.81 26.84 -5.53
CA ARG A 255 -12.31 26.47 -4.19
C ARG A 255 -13.43 26.23 -3.18
N LEU A 256 -14.40 27.17 -3.09
CA LEU A 256 -15.54 27.07 -2.16
C LEU A 256 -16.44 25.87 -2.43
N PRO A 257 -16.89 25.59 -3.67
CA PRO A 257 -17.64 24.37 -3.96
C PRO A 257 -16.88 23.08 -3.59
N ARG A 258 -15.57 23.01 -3.78
CA ARG A 258 -14.78 21.83 -3.39
C ARG A 258 -14.71 21.66 -1.88
N LEU A 259 -14.50 22.76 -1.15
CA LEU A 259 -14.53 22.74 0.30
C LEU A 259 -15.91 22.35 0.83
N ALA A 260 -16.99 22.94 0.25
CA ALA A 260 -18.37 22.62 0.62
C ALA A 260 -18.70 21.14 0.35
N VAL A 261 -18.25 20.57 -0.77
CA VAL A 261 -18.42 19.16 -1.07
C VAL A 261 -17.66 18.29 -0.04
N GLY A 262 -16.39 18.60 0.25
CA GLY A 262 -15.59 17.84 1.19
C GLY A 262 -16.15 17.87 2.62
N LEU A 263 -16.47 19.06 3.14
CA LEU A 263 -17.03 19.22 4.49
C LEU A 263 -18.49 18.72 4.56
N GLY A 264 -19.29 18.99 3.52
CA GLY A 264 -20.67 18.52 3.44
C GLY A 264 -20.78 16.99 3.43
N ALA A 265 -19.83 16.32 2.79
CA ALA A 265 -19.76 14.86 2.82
C ALA A 265 -19.36 14.31 4.21
N ILE A 266 -18.46 14.99 4.94
CA ILE A 266 -18.17 14.65 6.35
C ILE A 266 -19.44 14.74 7.20
N LEU A 267 -20.18 15.85 7.07
CA LEU A 267 -21.44 16.05 7.83
C LEU A 267 -22.50 15.00 7.45
N ALA A 268 -22.60 14.64 6.17
CA ALA A 268 -23.53 13.61 5.73
C ALA A 268 -23.13 12.19 6.16
N ALA A 269 -21.83 11.91 6.34
CA ALA A 269 -21.35 10.63 6.87
C ALA A 269 -21.53 10.53 8.39
N LEU A 270 -21.58 11.65 9.12
CA LEU A 270 -21.54 11.72 10.57
C LEU A 270 -22.61 10.87 11.28
N PRO A 271 -23.90 10.84 10.86
CA PRO A 271 -24.90 9.98 11.50
C PRO A 271 -24.49 8.50 11.46
N SER A 272 -24.02 8.02 10.29
CA SER A 272 -23.55 6.63 10.15
C SER A 272 -22.29 6.36 10.96
N VAL A 273 -21.37 7.32 11.08
CA VAL A 273 -20.16 7.19 11.91
C VAL A 273 -20.53 7.13 13.39
N ILE A 274 -21.47 7.97 13.86
CA ILE A 274 -21.96 7.94 15.25
C ILE A 274 -22.57 6.58 15.57
N VAL A 275 -23.40 6.05 14.67
CA VAL A 275 -24.00 4.72 14.85
C VAL A 275 -22.92 3.62 14.85
N ALA A 276 -21.98 3.64 13.89
CA ALA A 276 -20.92 2.63 13.81
C ALA A 276 -19.99 2.62 15.04
N PHE A 277 -19.84 3.75 15.73
CA PHE A 277 -19.00 3.87 16.92
C PHE A 277 -19.78 3.70 18.22
N GLY A 278 -21.08 3.99 18.23
CA GLY A 278 -21.95 3.92 19.38
C GLY A 278 -22.55 2.53 19.63
N LEU A 279 -22.71 1.72 18.59
CA LEU A 279 -23.21 0.36 18.72
C LEU A 279 -22.08 -0.57 19.18
N HIS A 280 -22.28 -1.24 20.32
CA HIS A 280 -21.27 -2.04 21.01
C HIS A 280 -20.71 -3.15 20.11
N ASP A 281 -21.59 -3.86 19.41
CA ASP A 281 -21.24 -5.06 18.65
C ASP A 281 -20.48 -4.72 17.35
N LEU A 282 -20.60 -3.49 16.84
CA LEU A 282 -19.80 -2.98 15.74
C LEU A 282 -18.47 -2.37 16.20
N ALA A 283 -18.41 -1.80 17.40
CA ALA A 283 -17.24 -1.12 17.95
C ALA A 283 -16.27 -2.04 18.68
N THR A 284 -16.70 -3.26 19.03
CA THR A 284 -15.92 -4.27 19.77
C THR A 284 -15.54 -5.43 18.85
N GLY A 285 -14.34 -5.98 18.99
CA GLY A 285 -13.90 -7.19 18.29
C GLY A 285 -14.23 -8.46 19.09
N GLY A 286 -14.19 -9.62 18.42
CA GLY A 286 -14.35 -10.92 19.06
C GLY A 286 -15.79 -11.40 19.24
N LEU A 287 -16.78 -10.65 18.74
CA LEU A 287 -18.19 -10.98 18.90
C LEU A 287 -18.72 -11.87 17.76
N PRO A 288 -19.69 -12.77 18.02
CA PRO A 288 -20.25 -13.66 17.00
C PRO A 288 -20.98 -12.87 15.90
N THR A 289 -21.06 -13.47 14.71
CA THR A 289 -21.70 -12.85 13.52
C THR A 289 -23.14 -12.46 13.78
N SER A 290 -23.91 -13.29 14.49
CA SER A 290 -25.34 -13.02 14.81
C SER A 290 -25.54 -11.75 15.63
N ALA A 291 -24.70 -11.48 16.63
CA ALA A 291 -24.77 -10.26 17.42
C ALA A 291 -24.47 -9.01 16.59
N ARG A 292 -23.47 -9.11 15.68
CA ARG A 292 -23.07 -8.01 14.81
C ARG A 292 -24.06 -7.73 13.67
N ALA A 293 -24.87 -8.71 13.27
CA ALA A 293 -25.82 -8.58 12.17
C ALA A 293 -26.96 -7.59 12.49
N GLU A 294 -27.48 -7.60 13.71
CA GLU A 294 -28.55 -6.66 14.13
C GLU A 294 -28.04 -5.21 14.13
N ASP A 295 -26.91 -4.95 14.76
CA ASP A 295 -26.24 -3.64 14.78
C ASP A 295 -25.85 -3.20 13.36
N GLY A 296 -25.42 -4.14 12.53
CA GLY A 296 -25.08 -3.92 11.12
C GLY A 296 -26.28 -3.49 10.29
N ALA A 297 -27.45 -4.10 10.50
CA ALA A 297 -28.68 -3.70 9.83
C ALA A 297 -29.10 -2.25 10.19
N ILE A 298 -28.93 -1.87 11.47
CA ILE A 298 -29.18 -0.49 11.93
C ILE A 298 -28.22 0.49 11.21
N LEU A 299 -26.93 0.17 11.15
CA LEU A 299 -25.94 0.97 10.42
C LEU A 299 -26.30 1.09 8.92
N GLY A 300 -26.70 -0.01 8.29
CA GLY A 300 -27.14 -0.05 6.90
C GLY A 300 -28.35 0.86 6.64
N LEU A 301 -29.34 0.80 7.52
CA LEU A 301 -30.54 1.66 7.45
C LEU A 301 -30.16 3.14 7.56
N VAL A 302 -29.36 3.52 8.56
CA VAL A 302 -28.92 4.91 8.76
C VAL A 302 -28.08 5.39 7.57
N LEU A 303 -27.22 4.56 7.02
CA LEU A 303 -26.45 4.88 5.81
C LEU A 303 -27.39 5.13 4.62
N VAL A 304 -28.37 4.26 4.35
CA VAL A 304 -29.32 4.44 3.26
C VAL A 304 -30.11 5.75 3.43
N ILE A 305 -30.62 6.03 4.63
CA ILE A 305 -31.32 7.29 4.92
C ILE A 305 -30.40 8.50 4.66
N SER A 306 -29.15 8.45 5.13
CA SER A 306 -28.16 9.51 4.91
C SER A 306 -27.86 9.73 3.42
N LEU A 307 -27.72 8.65 2.64
CA LEU A 307 -27.48 8.73 1.20
C LEU A 307 -28.71 9.28 0.44
N VAL A 308 -29.91 8.86 0.78
CA VAL A 308 -31.16 9.39 0.18
C VAL A 308 -31.32 10.88 0.50
N ALA A 309 -31.16 11.28 1.77
CA ALA A 309 -31.22 12.68 2.19
C ALA A 309 -30.19 13.53 1.42
N LEU A 310 -28.93 13.02 1.33
CA LEU A 310 -27.87 13.70 0.58
C LEU A 310 -28.18 13.81 -0.91
N ALA A 311 -28.77 12.78 -1.52
CA ALA A 311 -29.18 12.83 -2.93
C ALA A 311 -30.23 13.89 -3.18
N LEU A 312 -31.24 14.00 -2.30
CA LEU A 312 -32.32 15.03 -2.39
C LEU A 312 -31.75 16.44 -2.18
N VAL A 313 -30.96 16.63 -1.12
CA VAL A 313 -30.32 17.93 -0.84
C VAL A 313 -29.34 18.29 -1.96
N GLY A 314 -28.54 17.36 -2.42
CA GLY A 314 -27.55 17.54 -3.52
C GLY A 314 -28.26 17.96 -4.82
N ARG A 315 -29.42 17.35 -5.13
CA ARG A 315 -30.24 17.74 -6.30
C ARG A 315 -30.73 19.19 -6.18
N GLU A 316 -31.24 19.61 -5.03
CA GLU A 316 -31.69 20.98 -4.83
C GLU A 316 -30.54 21.98 -4.83
N LEU A 317 -29.40 21.64 -4.22
CA LEU A 317 -28.19 22.49 -4.28
C LEU A 317 -27.67 22.68 -5.71
N ILE A 318 -27.72 21.64 -6.55
CA ILE A 318 -27.36 21.75 -7.97
C ILE A 318 -28.34 22.70 -8.70
N ARG A 319 -29.66 22.59 -8.47
CA ARG A 319 -30.67 23.47 -9.04
C ARG A 319 -30.49 24.93 -8.59
N LEU A 320 -30.19 25.14 -7.31
CA LEU A 320 -29.91 26.47 -6.77
C LEU A 320 -28.62 27.05 -7.36
N GLU A 321 -27.58 26.24 -7.56
CA GLU A 321 -26.33 26.67 -8.19
C GLU A 321 -26.53 27.14 -9.65
N GLU A 322 -27.45 26.53 -10.38
CA GLU A 322 -27.81 26.94 -11.74
C GLU A 322 -28.55 28.29 -11.77
N ARG A 323 -29.29 28.63 -10.71
CA ARG A 323 -30.07 29.86 -10.57
C ARG A 323 -29.30 30.99 -9.90
N ALA A 324 -28.33 30.70 -9.07
CA ALA A 324 -27.62 31.70 -8.27
C ALA A 324 -26.44 32.33 -9.04
N SER A 325 -26.38 33.66 -9.03
CA SER A 325 -25.20 34.40 -9.46
C SER A 325 -24.27 34.68 -8.27
N TRP A 326 -23.24 33.83 -8.12
CA TRP A 326 -22.21 34.06 -7.11
C TRP A 326 -21.24 35.15 -7.57
N THR A 327 -21.26 36.30 -6.87
CA THR A 327 -20.31 37.37 -7.15
C THR A 327 -18.97 37.17 -6.44
N PRO A 328 -17.88 37.80 -6.93
CA PRO A 328 -16.59 37.79 -6.24
C PRO A 328 -16.63 38.32 -4.79
N ARG A 329 -17.65 39.17 -4.47
CA ARG A 329 -17.87 39.69 -3.11
C ARG A 329 -18.37 38.58 -2.17
N HIS A 330 -19.33 37.77 -2.61
CA HIS A 330 -19.83 36.63 -1.83
C HIS A 330 -18.70 35.61 -1.56
N SER A 331 -17.88 35.32 -2.55
CA SER A 331 -16.70 34.41 -2.37
C SER A 331 -15.72 34.96 -1.35
N ARG A 332 -15.42 36.27 -1.37
CA ARG A 332 -14.50 36.89 -0.40
C ARG A 332 -15.05 36.87 1.02
N LEU A 333 -16.35 37.14 1.20
CA LEU A 333 -17.02 37.06 2.51
C LEU A 333 -17.00 35.64 3.06
N ALA A 334 -17.31 34.63 2.24
CA ALA A 334 -17.26 33.22 2.64
C ALA A 334 -15.85 32.81 3.07
N TRP A 335 -14.80 33.19 2.31
CA TRP A 335 -13.40 32.93 2.71
C TRP A 335 -12.99 33.62 4.00
N ARG A 336 -13.42 34.87 4.23
CA ARG A 336 -13.18 35.60 5.50
C ARG A 336 -13.89 34.92 6.67
N GLY A 337 -15.13 34.47 6.49
CA GLY A 337 -15.83 33.69 7.50
C GLY A 337 -15.14 32.37 7.84
N LEU A 338 -14.77 31.61 6.81
CA LEU A 338 -14.00 30.35 6.99
C LEU A 338 -12.63 30.59 7.67
N ALA A 339 -11.91 31.61 7.26
CA ALA A 339 -10.65 31.98 7.91
C ALA A 339 -10.87 32.37 9.38
N GLY A 340 -11.93 33.14 9.67
CA GLY A 340 -12.31 33.49 11.04
C GLY A 340 -12.64 32.25 11.89
N VAL A 341 -13.43 31.31 11.35
CA VAL A 341 -13.71 30.03 12.04
C VAL A 341 -12.43 29.22 12.26
N ALA A 342 -11.56 29.10 11.25
CA ALA A 342 -10.31 28.37 11.39
C ALA A 342 -9.37 29.00 12.44
N ILE A 343 -9.23 30.33 12.43
CA ILE A 343 -8.47 31.07 13.44
C ILE A 343 -9.09 30.89 14.82
N GLY A 344 -10.42 30.99 14.93
CA GLY A 344 -11.12 30.76 16.18
C GLY A 344 -10.88 29.37 16.77
N LEU A 345 -10.98 28.32 15.93
CA LEU A 345 -10.67 26.94 16.35
C LEU A 345 -9.21 26.76 16.79
N LEU A 346 -8.25 27.39 16.06
CA LEU A 346 -6.84 27.36 16.44
C LEU A 346 -6.60 28.08 17.78
N LEU A 347 -7.24 29.23 18.01
CA LEU A 347 -7.14 29.97 19.27
C LEU A 347 -7.77 29.19 20.44
N ILE A 348 -8.94 28.55 20.21
CA ILE A 348 -9.56 27.68 21.20
C ILE A 348 -8.66 26.52 21.53
N GLY A 349 -8.08 25.83 20.53
CA GLY A 349 -7.17 24.73 20.72
C GLY A 349 -5.89 25.14 21.47
N ALA A 350 -5.27 26.25 21.08
CA ALA A 350 -4.11 26.81 21.75
C ALA A 350 -4.44 27.27 23.19
N GLY A 351 -5.60 27.86 23.40
CA GLY A 351 -6.10 28.26 24.72
C GLY A 351 -6.34 27.05 25.62
N ALA A 352 -6.97 26.00 25.10
CA ALA A 352 -7.18 24.75 25.83
C ALA A 352 -5.86 24.06 26.23
N LEU A 353 -4.87 24.06 25.32
CA LEU A 353 -3.51 23.55 25.63
C LEU A 353 -2.81 24.41 26.70
N ALA A 354 -2.94 25.74 26.60
CA ALA A 354 -2.33 26.66 27.58
C ALA A 354 -3.02 26.61 28.94
N ALA A 355 -4.32 26.36 28.97
CA ALA A 355 -5.12 26.21 30.21
C ALA A 355 -5.07 24.82 30.82
N SER A 356 -4.39 23.86 30.22
CA SER A 356 -4.20 22.54 30.78
C SER A 356 -3.32 22.61 32.04
N ASP A 357 -3.47 21.66 32.97
CA ASP A 357 -2.66 21.59 34.21
C ASP A 357 -1.14 21.55 33.93
N ARG A 358 -0.74 21.14 32.72
CA ARG A 358 0.67 21.03 32.27
C ARG A 358 1.16 22.26 31.51
N GLY A 359 0.27 23.19 31.16
CA GLY A 359 0.55 24.29 30.27
C GLY A 359 0.88 23.87 28.84
N PHE A 360 1.04 24.80 27.90
CA PHE A 360 1.22 24.54 26.48
C PHE A 360 2.41 23.61 26.15
N THR A 361 3.59 23.94 26.69
CA THR A 361 4.81 23.16 26.44
C THR A 361 4.80 21.81 27.14
N GLY A 362 4.26 21.76 28.37
CA GLY A 362 4.14 20.52 29.13
C GLY A 362 3.16 19.54 28.49
N GLU A 363 2.05 20.03 27.94
CA GLU A 363 1.09 19.17 27.24
C GLU A 363 1.66 18.62 25.92
N ILE A 364 2.37 19.43 25.14
CA ILE A 364 3.06 18.94 23.94
C ILE A 364 4.10 17.87 24.31
N SER A 365 4.91 18.12 25.35
CA SER A 365 5.90 17.14 25.81
C SER A 365 5.24 15.83 26.25
N HIS A 366 4.13 15.91 26.98
CA HIS A 366 3.35 14.74 27.35
C HIS A 366 2.83 13.94 26.15
N GLN A 367 2.24 14.62 25.16
CA GLN A 367 1.75 13.95 23.94
C GLN A 367 2.90 13.29 23.14
N VAL A 368 4.07 13.91 23.08
CA VAL A 368 5.26 13.32 22.46
C VAL A 368 5.75 12.10 23.24
N GLN A 369 5.75 12.14 24.58
CA GLN A 369 6.10 10.98 25.41
C GLN A 369 5.10 9.85 25.26
N GLU A 370 3.78 10.13 25.23
CA GLU A 370 2.75 9.13 24.97
C GLU A 370 2.89 8.53 23.56
N PHE A 371 3.26 9.32 22.54
CA PHE A 371 3.54 8.80 21.20
C PHE A 371 4.70 7.80 21.21
N LYS A 372 5.75 8.06 21.98
CA LYS A 372 6.95 7.21 22.12
C LYS A 372 6.72 5.97 23.00
N ARG A 373 5.73 6.00 23.86
CA ARG A 373 5.52 4.98 24.89
C ARG A 373 5.19 3.63 24.27
N PRO A 374 5.88 2.55 24.70
CA PRO A 374 5.50 1.18 24.30
C PRO A 374 4.06 0.88 24.74
N LYS A 375 3.27 0.29 23.86
CA LYS A 375 1.92 -0.14 24.19
C LYS A 375 1.78 -1.63 23.91
N GLY A 376 1.36 -2.38 24.94
CA GLY A 376 0.92 -3.76 24.76
C GLY A 376 -0.45 -3.77 24.09
N GLY A 377 -0.57 -4.52 22.99
CA GLY A 377 -1.81 -4.68 22.23
C GLY A 377 -2.21 -3.48 21.36
N LEU A 378 -2.90 -3.75 20.26
CA LEU A 378 -3.48 -2.73 19.39
C LEU A 378 -4.87 -2.38 19.91
N ALA A 379 -5.16 -1.09 20.14
CA ALA A 379 -6.52 -0.64 20.42
C ALA A 379 -7.40 -0.86 19.17
N ASN A 380 -8.40 -1.72 19.29
CA ASN A 380 -9.35 -2.05 18.23
C ASN A 380 -10.69 -1.34 18.40
N THR A 381 -10.73 -0.30 19.23
CA THR A 381 -11.91 0.52 19.51
C THR A 381 -11.80 1.90 18.85
N PRO A 382 -12.92 2.62 18.68
CA PRO A 382 -12.92 3.99 18.14
C PRO A 382 -12.06 4.98 18.93
N ASP A 383 -11.81 4.75 20.24
CA ASP A 383 -10.95 5.59 21.09
C ASP A 383 -9.53 5.78 20.54
N ARG A 384 -9.12 4.84 19.67
CA ARG A 384 -7.86 4.95 18.94
C ARG A 384 -7.74 6.27 18.17
N LEU A 385 -8.83 6.83 17.67
CA LEU A 385 -8.82 8.05 16.85
C LEU A 385 -8.41 9.28 17.65
N ILE A 386 -8.72 9.32 18.96
CA ILE A 386 -8.40 10.41 19.86
C ILE A 386 -7.13 10.17 20.68
N SER A 387 -6.59 8.94 20.67
CA SER A 387 -5.35 8.58 21.38
C SER A 387 -4.12 9.16 20.69
N SER A 388 -3.18 9.74 21.43
CA SER A 388 -1.88 10.19 20.93
C SER A 388 -0.84 9.10 20.80
N ASN A 389 -1.08 7.90 21.35
CA ASN A 389 -0.12 6.79 21.32
C ASN A 389 0.30 6.40 19.89
N GLY A 390 1.61 6.25 19.66
CA GLY A 390 2.20 5.93 18.35
C GLY A 390 1.94 4.51 17.84
N SER A 391 1.31 3.64 18.65
CA SER A 391 1.10 2.22 18.34
C SER A 391 2.41 1.50 17.99
N ASN A 392 3.43 1.72 18.80
CA ASN A 392 4.79 1.18 18.70
C ASN A 392 5.61 1.66 17.48
N ARG A 393 5.07 2.58 16.64
CA ARG A 393 5.82 3.06 15.45
C ARG A 393 7.15 3.68 15.83
N TRP A 394 7.21 4.47 16.91
CA TRP A 394 8.45 5.07 17.36
C TRP A 394 9.54 4.04 17.64
N ILE A 395 9.19 2.91 18.26
CA ILE A 395 10.12 1.82 18.55
C ILE A 395 10.68 1.23 17.25
N TRP A 396 9.81 0.96 16.27
CA TRP A 396 10.22 0.41 14.97
C TRP A 396 11.07 1.40 14.17
N TRP A 397 10.81 2.71 14.34
CA TRP A 397 11.63 3.77 13.73
C TRP A 397 13.03 3.85 14.36
N GLU A 398 13.15 3.66 15.68
CA GLU A 398 14.45 3.56 16.37
C GLU A 398 15.20 2.31 15.92
N GLU A 399 14.55 1.15 15.80
CA GLU A 399 15.13 -0.08 15.26
C GLU A 399 15.66 0.13 13.83
N ALA A 400 14.86 0.78 12.95
CA ALA A 400 15.26 1.09 11.58
C ALA A 400 16.42 2.10 11.51
N ALA A 401 16.40 3.12 12.38
CA ALA A 401 17.48 4.12 12.45
C ALA A 401 18.79 3.47 12.92
N GLY A 402 18.74 2.55 13.89
CA GLY A 402 19.90 1.76 14.33
C GLY A 402 20.45 0.92 13.17
N ALA A 403 19.60 0.22 12.44
CA ALA A 403 19.99 -0.55 11.27
C ALA A 403 20.64 0.32 10.18
N PHE A 404 20.07 1.49 9.90
CA PHE A 404 20.66 2.45 8.95
C PHE A 404 22.02 2.96 9.41
N SER A 405 22.18 3.27 10.70
CA SER A 405 23.44 3.79 11.24
C SER A 405 24.62 2.82 11.05
N ASP A 406 24.37 1.52 11.11
CA ASP A 406 25.41 0.51 10.96
C ASP A 406 25.80 0.26 9.49
N LYS A 407 24.83 0.37 8.55
CA LYS A 407 25.07 0.17 7.11
C LYS A 407 24.48 1.33 6.28
N PRO A 408 24.99 2.58 6.40
CA PRO A 408 24.31 3.75 5.88
C PRO A 408 24.26 3.84 4.34
N PHE A 409 25.21 3.27 3.62
CA PHE A 409 25.27 3.39 2.15
C PHE A 409 24.51 2.30 1.42
N ALA A 410 24.71 1.03 1.79
CA ALA A 410 24.16 -0.13 1.08
C ALA A 410 22.95 -0.75 1.79
N GLY A 411 22.73 -0.46 3.07
CA GLY A 411 21.70 -1.09 3.88
C GLY A 411 21.98 -2.56 4.18
N TRP A 412 20.99 -3.23 4.74
CA TRP A 412 21.05 -4.64 5.14
C TRP A 412 20.51 -5.62 4.08
N GLY A 413 20.13 -5.12 2.90
CA GLY A 413 19.42 -5.82 1.84
C GLY A 413 17.93 -5.52 1.83
N ALA A 414 17.33 -5.40 0.64
CA ALA A 414 15.90 -5.14 0.50
C ALA A 414 15.06 -6.22 1.20
N GLY A 415 14.02 -5.83 1.96
CA GLY A 415 13.16 -6.77 2.68
C GLY A 415 13.77 -7.37 3.95
N SER A 416 14.98 -6.99 4.35
CA SER A 416 15.70 -7.62 5.48
C SER A 416 15.26 -7.16 6.86
N PHE A 417 14.46 -6.09 6.98
CA PHE A 417 14.05 -5.53 8.27
C PHE A 417 13.44 -6.55 9.25
N PRO A 418 12.60 -7.53 8.83
CA PRO A 418 12.04 -8.54 9.73
C PRO A 418 13.09 -9.39 10.47
N VAL A 419 14.28 -9.53 9.88
CA VAL A 419 15.43 -10.27 10.46
C VAL A 419 16.30 -9.31 11.25
N VAL A 420 16.70 -8.21 10.64
CA VAL A 420 17.70 -7.27 11.19
C VAL A 420 17.22 -6.56 12.45
N ARG A 421 15.92 -6.27 12.56
CA ARG A 421 15.37 -5.58 13.73
C ARG A 421 15.69 -6.25 15.07
N PHE A 422 15.89 -7.56 15.09
CA PHE A 422 16.21 -8.30 16.31
C PHE A 422 17.56 -7.90 16.93
N LEU A 423 18.50 -7.36 16.14
CA LEU A 423 19.74 -6.78 16.62
C LEU A 423 19.54 -5.48 17.43
N TYR A 424 18.45 -4.73 17.13
CA TYR A 424 18.23 -3.38 17.67
C TYR A 424 17.05 -3.28 18.63
N ARG A 425 16.19 -4.31 18.70
CA ARG A 425 14.97 -4.24 19.50
C ARG A 425 15.26 -4.15 20.99
N ARG A 426 14.50 -3.32 21.67
CA ARG A 426 14.54 -3.15 23.13
C ARG A 426 13.31 -3.71 23.84
N TYR A 427 12.24 -3.99 23.08
CA TYR A 427 10.96 -4.49 23.58
C TYR A 427 10.47 -5.63 22.71
N GLU A 428 9.72 -6.55 23.30
CA GLU A 428 9.00 -7.55 22.54
C GLU A 428 7.81 -6.88 21.81
N SER A 429 7.90 -6.76 20.50
CA SER A 429 6.86 -6.20 19.67
C SER A 429 6.84 -6.93 18.32
N PRO A 430 5.77 -7.68 17.99
CA PRO A 430 5.68 -8.37 16.73
C PRO A 430 5.47 -7.35 15.60
N VAL A 431 6.42 -7.27 14.66
CA VAL A 431 6.30 -6.45 13.46
C VAL A 431 7.18 -7.02 12.35
N ARG A 432 6.76 -6.84 11.10
CA ARG A 432 7.52 -7.22 9.90
C ARG A 432 8.03 -6.04 9.09
N SER A 433 7.58 -4.81 9.38
CA SER A 433 7.97 -3.61 8.62
C SER A 433 8.24 -2.43 9.55
N THR A 434 8.95 -1.43 9.06
CA THR A 434 9.26 -0.19 9.78
C THR A 434 8.03 0.71 10.00
N HIS A 435 6.91 0.47 9.31
CA HIS A 435 5.78 1.40 9.21
C HIS A 435 6.20 2.83 8.81
N SER A 436 7.17 2.92 7.89
CA SER A 436 7.61 4.16 7.24
C SER A 436 8.43 3.79 6.01
N VAL A 437 7.92 4.06 4.81
CA VAL A 437 8.62 3.75 3.55
C VAL A 437 10.00 4.42 3.47
N PRO A 438 10.18 5.71 3.86
CA PRO A 438 11.52 6.31 3.87
C PRO A 438 12.51 5.59 4.81
N LEU A 439 12.09 5.23 6.02
CA LEU A 439 12.95 4.52 6.96
C LEU A 439 13.23 3.09 6.52
N GLN A 440 12.25 2.43 5.87
CA GLN A 440 12.45 1.13 5.25
C GLN A 440 13.55 1.19 4.19
N PHE A 441 13.45 2.13 3.24
CA PHE A 441 14.46 2.26 2.19
C PHE A 441 15.85 2.60 2.75
N LEU A 442 15.92 3.43 3.80
CA LEU A 442 17.19 3.75 4.45
C LEU A 442 17.80 2.54 5.16
N SER A 443 17.03 1.80 5.96
CA SER A 443 17.54 0.66 6.72
C SER A 443 17.88 -0.54 5.84
N GLU A 444 17.05 -0.82 4.82
CA GLU A 444 17.19 -2.00 3.96
C GLU A 444 18.12 -1.77 2.77
N ASN A 445 17.98 -0.61 2.08
CA ASN A 445 18.69 -0.31 0.82
C ASN A 445 19.76 0.78 0.97
N GLY A 446 19.92 1.35 2.17
CA GLY A 446 20.84 2.43 2.45
C GLY A 446 20.51 3.74 1.72
N LEU A 447 21.43 4.69 1.79
CA LEU A 447 21.28 5.99 1.13
C LEU A 447 21.16 5.86 -0.39
N ILE A 448 21.90 4.93 -1.00
CA ILE A 448 21.87 4.71 -2.45
C ILE A 448 20.46 4.30 -2.89
N GLY A 449 19.90 3.26 -2.27
CA GLY A 449 18.54 2.81 -2.60
C GLY A 449 17.48 3.85 -2.25
N ALA A 450 17.59 4.52 -1.11
CA ALA A 450 16.66 5.58 -0.72
C ALA A 450 16.65 6.74 -1.73
N LEU A 451 17.81 7.18 -2.23
CA LEU A 451 17.89 8.22 -3.26
C LEU A 451 17.29 7.75 -4.60
N LEU A 452 17.49 6.50 -5.00
CA LEU A 452 16.89 5.94 -6.19
C LEU A 452 15.37 5.82 -6.07
N GLY A 453 14.87 5.20 -5.00
CA GLY A 453 13.45 4.96 -4.78
C GLY A 453 12.66 6.25 -4.54
N LEU A 454 13.03 7.00 -3.48
CA LEU A 454 12.35 8.25 -3.13
C LEU A 454 12.57 9.34 -4.20
N GLY A 455 13.77 9.41 -4.79
CA GLY A 455 14.07 10.33 -5.88
C GLY A 455 13.23 10.03 -7.12
N GLY A 456 13.04 8.75 -7.47
CA GLY A 456 12.16 8.33 -8.55
C GLY A 456 10.71 8.76 -8.33
N LEU A 457 10.16 8.48 -7.15
CA LEU A 457 8.80 8.89 -6.76
C LEU A 457 8.63 10.42 -6.75
N ALA A 458 9.60 11.14 -6.20
CA ALA A 458 9.58 12.60 -6.17
C ALA A 458 9.60 13.21 -7.58
N LEU A 459 10.43 12.68 -8.50
CA LEU A 459 10.47 13.16 -9.88
C LEU A 459 9.18 12.89 -10.64
N LEU A 460 8.49 11.76 -10.40
CA LEU A 460 7.16 11.51 -10.95
C LEU A 460 6.15 12.54 -10.44
N GLY A 461 6.18 12.86 -9.15
CA GLY A 461 5.35 13.92 -8.56
C GLY A 461 5.63 15.31 -9.17
N VAL A 462 6.91 15.68 -9.34
CA VAL A 462 7.32 16.95 -9.98
C VAL A 462 6.89 16.98 -11.45
N ALA A 463 7.02 15.87 -12.18
CA ALA A 463 6.56 15.75 -13.56
C ALA A 463 5.05 15.95 -13.66
N ALA A 464 4.27 15.30 -12.78
CA ALA A 464 2.82 15.47 -12.70
C ALA A 464 2.41 16.91 -12.36
N ALA A 465 3.09 17.56 -11.41
CA ALA A 465 2.85 18.96 -11.06
C ALA A 465 3.18 19.92 -12.23
N ARG A 466 4.23 19.65 -13.02
CA ARG A 466 4.56 20.43 -14.22
C ARG A 466 3.50 20.25 -15.31
N GLN A 467 3.03 19.02 -15.54
CA GLN A 467 1.94 18.78 -16.50
C GLN A 467 0.63 19.43 -16.06
N LEU A 468 0.32 19.38 -14.75
CA LEU A 468 -0.85 20.08 -14.19
C LEU A 468 -0.83 21.59 -14.50
N ARG A 469 0.34 22.24 -14.36
CA ARG A 469 0.50 23.68 -14.67
C ARG A 469 0.29 24.01 -16.16
N ARG A 470 0.59 23.05 -17.05
CA ARG A 470 0.46 23.19 -18.51
C ARG A 470 -0.91 22.81 -19.04
N SER A 471 -1.75 22.17 -18.22
CA SER A 471 -3.07 21.69 -18.59
C SER A 471 -4.17 22.71 -18.24
N SER A 472 -5.30 22.65 -18.92
CA SER A 472 -6.47 23.49 -18.71
C SER A 472 -7.76 22.67 -18.69
N GLY A 473 -8.88 23.27 -18.30
CA GLY A 473 -10.21 22.67 -18.36
C GLY A 473 -10.35 21.32 -17.63
N PRO A 474 -11.10 20.37 -18.18
CA PRO A 474 -11.34 19.06 -17.55
C PRO A 474 -10.07 18.23 -17.34
N GLU A 475 -9.12 18.29 -18.28
CA GLU A 475 -7.84 17.61 -18.18
C GLU A 475 -7.05 18.05 -16.95
N ARG A 476 -6.97 19.37 -16.70
CA ARG A 476 -6.32 19.93 -15.51
C ARG A 476 -6.98 19.41 -14.22
N ALA A 477 -8.30 19.36 -14.21
CA ALA A 477 -9.04 18.90 -13.04
C ALA A 477 -8.80 17.41 -12.75
N ALA A 478 -8.78 16.57 -13.78
CA ALA A 478 -8.44 15.15 -13.66
C ALA A 478 -7.01 14.93 -13.19
N ARG A 479 -6.02 15.66 -13.76
CA ARG A 479 -4.62 15.61 -13.32
C ARG A 479 -4.45 16.03 -11.87
N LEU A 480 -5.18 17.08 -11.43
CA LEU A 480 -5.15 17.50 -10.03
C LEU A 480 -5.68 16.41 -9.11
N ALA A 481 -6.79 15.76 -9.48
CA ALA A 481 -7.36 14.67 -8.69
C ALA A 481 -6.41 13.46 -8.59
N LEU A 482 -5.79 13.06 -9.69
CA LEU A 482 -4.78 11.98 -9.72
C LEU A 482 -3.53 12.33 -8.90
N LEU A 483 -3.04 13.57 -9.02
CA LEU A 483 -1.89 14.04 -8.24
C LEU A 483 -2.22 14.08 -6.74
N ALA A 484 -3.43 14.50 -6.37
CA ALA A 484 -3.89 14.49 -4.98
C ALA A 484 -4.03 13.07 -4.44
N ALA A 485 -4.49 12.10 -5.26
CA ALA A 485 -4.51 10.68 -4.90
C ALA A 485 -3.11 10.13 -4.64
N ALA A 486 -2.15 10.41 -5.53
CA ALA A 486 -0.76 10.01 -5.33
C ALA A 486 -0.11 10.69 -4.11
N ALA A 487 -0.43 11.96 -3.85
CA ALA A 487 0.03 12.69 -2.68
C ALA A 487 -0.54 12.11 -1.38
N ALA A 488 -1.80 11.65 -1.38
CA ALA A 488 -2.40 10.96 -0.24
C ALA A 488 -1.59 9.71 0.16
N TRP A 489 -1.27 8.87 -0.83
CA TRP A 489 -0.41 7.70 -0.63
C TRP A 489 0.97 8.10 -0.10
N ALA A 490 1.61 9.11 -0.71
CA ALA A 490 2.94 9.56 -0.30
C ALA A 490 2.97 10.06 1.15
N VAL A 491 1.96 10.81 1.59
CA VAL A 491 1.83 11.28 2.99
C VAL A 491 1.61 10.11 3.94
N HIS A 492 0.73 9.17 3.58
CA HIS A 492 0.46 7.99 4.42
C HIS A 492 1.69 7.10 4.55
N SER A 493 2.47 6.93 3.48
CA SER A 493 3.71 6.14 3.44
C SER A 493 4.82 6.67 4.35
N LEU A 494 4.73 7.92 4.83
CA LEU A 494 5.66 8.44 5.85
C LEU A 494 5.49 7.72 7.19
N VAL A 495 4.30 7.21 7.47
CA VAL A 495 3.91 6.62 8.76
C VAL A 495 3.32 5.22 8.63
N ASP A 496 3.40 4.60 7.44
CA ASP A 496 2.94 3.22 7.20
C ASP A 496 3.78 2.51 6.12
N TRP A 497 3.55 1.21 5.92
CA TRP A 497 4.31 0.31 5.04
C TRP A 497 3.65 0.09 3.67
N ASP A 498 3.05 1.15 3.12
CA ASP A 498 2.25 1.11 1.89
C ASP A 498 3.01 0.55 0.68
N TRP A 499 4.36 0.72 0.63
CA TRP A 499 5.20 0.18 -0.45
C TRP A 499 5.09 -1.34 -0.60
N GLU A 500 4.86 -2.04 0.51
CA GLU A 500 4.73 -3.51 0.51
C GLU A 500 3.32 -3.98 0.12
N ILE A 501 2.36 -3.05 -0.04
CA ILE A 501 0.95 -3.35 -0.31
C ILE A 501 0.59 -2.93 -1.74
N PRO A 502 0.63 -3.86 -2.73
CA PRO A 502 0.29 -3.56 -4.11
C PRO A 502 -1.09 -2.94 -4.31
N ALA A 503 -2.08 -3.31 -3.48
CA ALA A 503 -3.44 -2.78 -3.53
C ALA A 503 -3.53 -1.25 -3.43
N VAL A 504 -2.56 -0.58 -2.81
CA VAL A 504 -2.53 0.88 -2.68
C VAL A 504 -1.39 1.49 -3.52
N THR A 505 -0.26 0.80 -3.66
CA THR A 505 0.91 1.33 -4.38
C THR A 505 0.73 1.29 -5.90
N VAL A 506 0.13 0.23 -6.47
CA VAL A 506 -0.17 0.18 -7.92
C VAL A 506 -1.12 1.30 -8.33
N PRO A 507 -2.28 1.54 -7.68
CA PRO A 507 -3.13 2.69 -7.98
C PRO A 507 -2.42 4.04 -7.81
N ALA A 508 -1.57 4.20 -6.80
CA ALA A 508 -0.81 5.44 -6.57
C ALA A 508 0.18 5.74 -7.71
N LEU A 509 0.95 4.72 -8.13
CA LEU A 509 1.88 4.83 -9.25
C LEU A 509 1.15 5.11 -10.56
N VAL A 510 0.05 4.41 -10.84
CA VAL A 510 -0.78 4.66 -12.02
C VAL A 510 -1.29 6.10 -12.00
N ALA A 511 -1.81 6.59 -10.87
CA ALA A 511 -2.29 7.96 -10.73
C ALA A 511 -1.18 8.99 -10.98
N ALA A 512 0.00 8.83 -10.36
CA ALA A 512 1.14 9.72 -10.52
C ALA A 512 1.63 9.73 -11.98
N CYS A 513 1.80 8.55 -12.59
CA CYS A 513 2.34 8.40 -13.94
C CYS A 513 1.38 8.90 -15.01
N VAL A 514 0.08 8.63 -14.90
CA VAL A 514 -0.94 9.16 -15.80
C VAL A 514 -1.06 10.68 -15.66
N ALA A 515 -0.94 11.21 -14.44
CA ALA A 515 -0.88 12.66 -14.25
C ALA A 515 0.39 13.28 -14.84
N ALA A 516 1.51 12.58 -14.86
CA ALA A 516 2.80 13.02 -15.42
C ALA A 516 2.88 12.83 -16.94
N ALA A 517 2.04 11.99 -17.54
CA ALA A 517 2.09 11.70 -18.97
C ALA A 517 1.74 12.92 -19.83
N PRO A 518 2.45 13.19 -20.94
CA PRO A 518 2.10 14.26 -21.88
C PRO A 518 0.84 13.91 -22.67
N ALA A 519 0.20 14.92 -23.25
CA ALA A 519 -0.90 14.72 -24.17
C ALA A 519 -0.45 13.91 -25.41
N PRO A 520 -1.34 13.11 -26.03
CA PRO A 520 -1.03 12.34 -27.24
C PRO A 520 -0.50 13.24 -28.36
N ALA A 521 0.65 12.90 -28.92
CA ALA A 521 1.24 13.65 -30.03
C ALA A 521 0.43 13.44 -31.31
N ARG A 522 0.13 14.56 -32.05
CA ARG A 522 -0.64 14.55 -33.29
C ARG A 522 0.14 14.00 -34.50
N HIS A 523 1.48 13.96 -34.45
CA HIS A 523 2.32 13.56 -35.58
C HIS A 523 2.98 12.20 -35.38
N ARG A 524 2.94 11.40 -36.46
CA ARG A 524 3.59 10.08 -36.54
C ARG A 524 5.04 10.23 -36.92
N ILE A 525 5.99 9.89 -36.05
CA ILE A 525 7.40 9.70 -36.42
C ILE A 525 7.57 8.23 -36.81
N ALA A 526 8.01 7.96 -38.04
CA ALA A 526 8.26 6.59 -38.49
C ALA A 526 9.44 5.99 -37.69
N ALA A 527 9.27 4.76 -37.17
CA ALA A 527 10.33 4.03 -36.50
C ALA A 527 11.30 3.42 -37.54
N PRO A 528 12.61 3.33 -37.26
CA PRO A 528 13.58 2.73 -38.20
C PRO A 528 13.33 1.21 -38.33
N ARG A 529 13.48 0.69 -39.55
CA ARG A 529 13.03 -0.67 -39.95
C ARG A 529 13.70 -1.87 -39.28
N ARG A 530 14.84 -1.76 -38.55
CA ARG A 530 15.57 -2.88 -37.93
C ARG A 530 15.48 -2.95 -36.42
N ALA A 531 15.05 -1.90 -35.71
CA ALA A 531 14.92 -1.85 -34.27
C ALA A 531 13.70 -2.64 -33.67
N PRO A 532 12.59 -2.86 -34.45
CA PRO A 532 11.39 -3.50 -33.86
C PRO A 532 11.60 -4.96 -33.41
N ALA A 533 12.34 -5.75 -34.19
CA ALA A 533 12.53 -7.17 -33.89
C ALA A 533 13.40 -7.39 -32.63
N LEU A 534 14.47 -6.63 -32.47
CA LEU A 534 15.33 -6.68 -31.29
C LEU A 534 14.58 -6.20 -30.05
N LEU A 535 13.80 -5.14 -30.16
CA LEU A 535 12.96 -4.65 -29.07
C LEU A 535 11.91 -5.68 -28.67
N ALA A 536 11.24 -6.31 -29.64
CA ALA A 536 10.28 -7.38 -29.37
C ALA A 536 10.95 -8.57 -28.66
N ALA A 537 12.08 -9.05 -29.17
CA ALA A 537 12.83 -10.15 -28.55
C ALA A 537 13.30 -9.80 -27.13
N ALA A 538 13.85 -8.62 -26.90
CA ALA A 538 14.26 -8.15 -25.58
C ALA A 538 13.08 -8.05 -24.61
N THR A 539 11.93 -7.57 -25.10
CA THR A 539 10.70 -7.48 -24.27
C THR A 539 10.18 -8.86 -23.90
N VAL A 540 10.14 -9.82 -24.82
CA VAL A 540 9.76 -11.22 -24.55
C VAL A 540 10.70 -11.82 -23.53
N PHE A 541 12.00 -11.68 -23.73
CA PHE A 541 13.02 -12.20 -22.81
C PHE A 541 12.85 -11.61 -21.39
N ALA A 542 12.72 -10.28 -21.28
CA ALA A 542 12.53 -9.61 -20.00
C ALA A 542 11.23 -10.04 -19.29
N ALA A 543 10.14 -10.18 -20.03
CA ALA A 543 8.86 -10.62 -19.49
C ALA A 543 8.91 -12.07 -19.00
N VAL A 544 9.53 -12.98 -19.75
CA VAL A 544 9.71 -14.38 -19.36
C VAL A 544 10.62 -14.47 -18.13
N LEU A 545 11.75 -13.76 -18.14
CA LEU A 545 12.68 -13.74 -17.01
C LEU A 545 11.99 -13.22 -15.73
N PHE A 546 11.25 -12.12 -15.84
CA PHE A 546 10.54 -11.56 -14.69
C PHE A 546 9.41 -12.49 -14.21
N ALA A 547 8.60 -13.05 -15.10
CA ALA A 547 7.55 -13.99 -14.75
C ALA A 547 8.10 -15.25 -14.07
N SER A 548 9.23 -15.78 -14.57
CA SER A 548 9.91 -16.93 -13.95
C SER A 548 10.48 -16.56 -12.57
N SER A 549 11.14 -15.41 -12.46
CA SER A 549 11.66 -14.91 -11.17
C SER A 549 10.54 -14.74 -10.13
N ALA A 550 9.37 -14.26 -10.54
CA ALA A 550 8.22 -14.10 -9.66
C ALA A 550 7.57 -15.43 -9.28
N ALA A 551 7.59 -16.44 -10.18
CA ALA A 551 6.93 -17.72 -9.97
C ALA A 551 7.72 -18.66 -9.03
N LEU A 552 9.05 -18.65 -9.10
CA LEU A 552 9.90 -19.61 -8.38
C LEU A 552 9.70 -19.62 -6.86
N PRO A 553 9.65 -18.46 -6.13
CA PRO A 553 9.37 -18.47 -4.69
C PRO A 553 7.98 -19.02 -4.34
N SER A 554 6.97 -18.77 -5.19
CA SER A 554 5.62 -19.31 -4.98
C SER A 554 5.57 -20.82 -5.20
N LEU A 555 6.28 -21.33 -6.19
CA LEU A 555 6.38 -22.77 -6.43
C LEU A 555 7.13 -23.45 -5.29
N SER A 556 8.19 -22.83 -4.77
CA SER A 556 8.92 -23.31 -3.59
C SER A 556 8.01 -23.41 -2.38
N GLU A 557 7.25 -22.35 -2.08
CA GLU A 557 6.33 -22.33 -0.94
C GLU A 557 5.22 -23.38 -1.07
N ASN A 558 4.64 -23.56 -2.27
CA ASN A 558 3.66 -24.61 -2.50
C ASN A 558 4.26 -26.00 -2.20
N ARG A 559 5.46 -26.31 -2.71
CA ARG A 559 6.14 -27.59 -2.41
C ARG A 559 6.45 -27.76 -0.93
N ARG A 560 6.80 -26.68 -0.24
CA ARG A 560 6.98 -26.71 1.22
C ARG A 560 5.68 -27.03 1.96
N VAL A 561 4.55 -26.49 1.52
CA VAL A 561 3.23 -26.82 2.08
C VAL A 561 2.86 -28.26 1.79
N ASP A 562 3.03 -28.73 0.53
CA ASP A 562 2.82 -30.13 0.14
C ASP A 562 3.65 -31.08 1.02
N SER A 563 4.92 -30.73 1.31
CA SER A 563 5.80 -31.48 2.23
C SER A 563 5.20 -31.58 3.65
N LEU A 564 4.65 -30.50 4.18
CA LEU A 564 4.02 -30.52 5.51
C LEU A 564 2.74 -31.34 5.54
N GLU A 565 1.95 -31.30 4.47
CA GLU A 565 0.74 -32.11 4.33
C GLU A 565 1.08 -33.60 4.23
N ALA A 566 2.03 -34.00 3.38
CA ALA A 566 2.53 -35.39 3.28
C ALA A 566 3.03 -35.89 4.63
N ALA A 567 3.79 -35.07 5.37
CA ALA A 567 4.26 -35.42 6.72
C ALA A 567 3.11 -35.64 7.71
N ALA A 568 2.05 -34.81 7.63
CA ALA A 568 0.87 -34.95 8.49
C ALA A 568 0.10 -36.24 8.24
N PHE A 569 0.13 -36.75 7.00
CA PHE A 569 -0.44 -38.05 6.62
C PHE A 569 0.53 -39.25 6.83
N GLY A 570 1.77 -38.99 7.28
CA GLY A 570 2.77 -40.03 7.58
C GLY A 570 3.61 -40.45 6.38
N ASP A 571 3.46 -39.85 5.21
CA ASP A 571 4.31 -40.09 4.04
C ASP A 571 5.60 -39.27 4.13
N LEU A 572 6.55 -39.80 4.91
CA LEU A 572 7.85 -39.14 5.11
C LEU A 572 8.73 -39.18 3.86
N HIS A 573 8.47 -40.10 2.92
CA HIS A 573 9.22 -40.15 1.66
C HIS A 573 8.84 -38.99 0.75
N GLU A 574 7.56 -38.80 0.50
CA GLU A 574 7.03 -37.69 -0.29
C GLU A 574 7.36 -36.35 0.39
N ALA A 575 7.17 -36.22 1.70
CA ALA A 575 7.51 -35.04 2.47
C ALA A 575 8.96 -34.59 2.27
N ARG A 576 9.94 -35.52 2.29
CA ARG A 576 11.35 -35.22 2.04
C ARG A 576 11.61 -34.80 0.59
N ALA A 577 10.98 -35.49 -0.38
CA ALA A 577 11.11 -35.16 -1.79
C ALA A 577 10.63 -33.73 -2.08
N ASP A 578 9.46 -33.36 -1.56
CA ASP A 578 8.88 -32.02 -1.73
C ASP A 578 9.67 -30.92 -1.01
N SER A 579 10.16 -31.17 0.22
CA SER A 579 11.02 -30.21 0.93
C SER A 579 12.34 -29.96 0.18
N ASN A 580 12.96 -31.01 -0.40
CA ASN A 580 14.16 -30.88 -1.22
C ASN A 580 13.88 -30.13 -2.53
N LEU A 581 12.73 -30.37 -3.16
CA LEU A 581 12.33 -29.65 -4.37
C LEU A 581 12.05 -28.17 -4.05
N ALA A 582 11.39 -27.88 -2.93
CA ALA A 582 11.18 -26.51 -2.46
C ALA A 582 12.50 -25.74 -2.34
N HIS A 583 13.51 -26.33 -1.68
CA HIS A 583 14.84 -25.71 -1.56
C HIS A 583 15.55 -25.54 -2.92
N LYS A 584 15.37 -26.45 -3.88
CA LYS A 584 15.92 -26.28 -5.23
C LYS A 584 15.27 -25.15 -6.02
N LEU A 585 13.98 -24.91 -5.80
CA LEU A 585 13.21 -23.83 -6.45
C LEU A 585 13.56 -22.47 -5.88
N ASP A 586 13.80 -22.41 -4.56
CA ASP A 586 14.25 -21.19 -3.87
C ASP A 586 15.43 -21.54 -2.92
N PRO A 587 16.66 -21.51 -3.42
CA PRO A 587 17.84 -21.85 -2.62
C PRO A 587 18.23 -20.76 -1.61
N LEU A 588 17.59 -19.58 -1.66
CA LEU A 588 17.83 -18.49 -0.72
C LEU A 588 16.92 -18.57 0.51
N ALA A 589 15.79 -19.31 0.41
CA ALA A 589 14.85 -19.50 1.51
C ALA A 589 15.37 -20.52 2.53
N VAL A 590 15.26 -20.19 3.81
CA VAL A 590 15.63 -21.08 4.92
C VAL A 590 14.47 -21.95 5.39
N GLU A 591 13.23 -21.59 5.10
CA GLU A 591 12.03 -22.34 5.50
C GLU A 591 11.98 -23.78 4.96
N PRO A 592 12.36 -24.08 3.70
CA PRO A 592 12.47 -25.46 3.21
C PRO A 592 13.51 -26.27 4.00
N LEU A 593 14.64 -25.66 4.37
CA LEU A 593 15.67 -26.30 5.19
C LEU A 593 15.16 -26.56 6.61
N PHE A 594 14.37 -25.65 7.20
CA PHE A 594 13.71 -25.87 8.49
C PHE A 594 12.71 -27.03 8.44
N THR A 595 11.96 -27.15 7.35
CA THR A 595 11.02 -28.26 7.13
C THR A 595 11.78 -29.57 7.01
N ALA A 596 12.82 -29.64 6.17
CA ALA A 596 13.66 -30.83 6.01
C ALA A 596 14.36 -31.26 7.33
N ALA A 597 14.85 -30.29 8.10
CA ALA A 597 15.47 -30.56 9.40
C ALA A 597 14.46 -31.10 10.43
N SER A 598 13.24 -30.58 10.43
CA SER A 598 12.16 -31.08 11.28
C SER A 598 11.80 -32.54 10.93
N LEU A 599 11.72 -32.86 9.62
CA LEU A 599 11.51 -34.25 9.14
C LEU A 599 12.65 -35.19 9.51
N ALA A 600 13.90 -34.73 9.43
CA ALA A 600 15.06 -35.52 9.85
C ALA A 600 15.02 -35.81 11.37
N ASN A 601 14.74 -34.78 12.19
CA ASN A 601 14.61 -34.94 13.64
C ASN A 601 13.46 -35.91 14.03
N SER A 602 12.29 -35.79 13.41
CA SER A 602 11.15 -36.70 13.69
C SER A 602 11.43 -38.15 13.25
N SER A 603 12.37 -38.34 12.32
CA SER A 603 12.82 -39.67 11.86
C SER A 603 14.01 -40.20 12.67
N GLY A 604 14.45 -39.55 13.75
CA GLY A 604 15.56 -39.99 14.60
C GLY A 604 16.95 -39.68 14.02
N ASP A 605 17.08 -38.74 13.08
CA ASP A 605 18.36 -38.27 12.52
C ASP A 605 18.67 -36.81 12.91
N PRO A 606 19.07 -36.57 14.19
CA PRO A 606 19.44 -35.24 14.64
C PRO A 606 20.75 -34.72 14.04
N ARG A 607 21.63 -35.61 13.53
CA ARG A 607 22.86 -35.22 12.83
C ARG A 607 22.52 -34.63 11.45
N GLY A 608 21.69 -35.32 10.69
CA GLY A 608 21.20 -34.80 9.41
C GLY A 608 20.39 -33.47 9.58
N ALA A 609 19.57 -33.37 10.61
CA ALA A 609 18.87 -32.14 10.94
C ALA A 609 19.83 -30.99 11.27
N ALA A 610 20.88 -31.24 12.06
CA ALA A 610 21.91 -30.22 12.38
C ALA A 610 22.68 -29.76 11.13
N ALA A 611 22.98 -30.64 10.19
CA ALA A 611 23.63 -30.29 8.94
C ALA A 611 22.74 -29.34 8.07
N LEU A 612 21.45 -29.65 7.94
CA LEU A 612 20.49 -28.80 7.22
C LEU A 612 20.31 -27.41 7.88
N LEU A 613 20.29 -27.37 9.21
CA LEU A 613 20.20 -26.12 9.97
C LEU A 613 21.51 -25.32 9.91
N ALA A 614 22.66 -25.95 9.82
CA ALA A 614 23.92 -25.28 9.58
C ALA A 614 23.91 -24.60 8.20
N GLN A 615 23.46 -25.31 7.16
CA GLN A 615 23.26 -24.70 5.83
C GLN A 615 22.32 -23.49 5.88
N ALA A 616 21.23 -23.55 6.65
CA ALA A 616 20.34 -22.42 6.85
C ALA A 616 21.04 -21.24 7.56
N ALA A 617 21.88 -21.52 8.56
CA ALA A 617 22.66 -20.50 9.25
C ALA A 617 23.74 -19.86 8.36
N ASP A 618 24.33 -20.62 7.44
CA ASP A 618 25.26 -20.08 6.42
C ASP A 618 24.54 -19.19 5.41
N THR A 619 23.28 -19.54 5.05
CA THR A 619 22.46 -18.74 4.12
C THR A 619 22.00 -17.43 4.75
N GLN A 620 21.61 -17.43 6.03
CA GLN A 620 21.12 -16.27 6.78
C GLN A 620 21.80 -16.17 8.16
N PRO A 621 23.08 -15.74 8.22
CA PRO A 621 23.86 -15.71 9.46
C PRO A 621 23.38 -14.68 10.47
N ASP A 622 22.66 -13.64 10.04
CA ASP A 622 22.06 -12.60 10.91
C ASP A 622 20.65 -12.98 11.42
N ASN A 623 20.11 -14.13 10.99
CA ASN A 623 18.80 -14.60 11.42
C ASN A 623 18.92 -15.44 12.72
N PHE A 624 18.48 -14.88 13.85
CA PHE A 624 18.56 -15.58 15.13
C PHE A 624 17.81 -16.92 15.15
N ARG A 625 16.75 -17.07 14.33
CA ARG A 625 15.94 -18.30 14.28
C ARG A 625 16.70 -19.48 13.71
N THR A 626 17.65 -19.26 12.80
CA THR A 626 18.52 -20.31 12.27
C THR A 626 19.41 -20.85 13.38
N TRP A 627 20.07 -19.96 14.14
CA TRP A 627 20.91 -20.30 15.27
C TRP A 627 20.13 -20.94 16.42
N GLN A 628 18.92 -20.47 16.71
CA GLN A 628 18.05 -21.06 17.72
C GLN A 628 17.73 -22.52 17.42
N ARG A 629 17.29 -22.81 16.18
CA ARG A 629 16.95 -24.18 15.75
C ARG A 629 18.19 -25.07 15.74
N LEU A 630 19.32 -24.54 15.25
CA LEU A 630 20.59 -25.28 15.21
C LEU A 630 21.08 -25.62 16.62
N ALA A 631 21.09 -24.66 17.54
CA ALA A 631 21.49 -24.89 18.94
C ALA A 631 20.62 -25.97 19.60
N LEU A 632 19.27 -25.85 19.46
CA LEU A 632 18.33 -26.83 20.04
C LEU A 632 18.56 -28.24 19.50
N THR A 633 18.90 -28.40 18.21
CA THR A 633 19.19 -29.69 17.61
C THR A 633 20.56 -30.22 18.04
N GLN A 634 21.58 -29.37 18.10
CA GLN A 634 22.92 -29.74 18.54
C GLN A 634 22.96 -30.17 20.01
N PHE A 635 22.12 -29.59 20.88
CA PHE A 635 22.02 -30.07 22.27
C PHE A 635 21.39 -31.47 22.41
N GLN A 636 20.81 -32.04 21.36
CA GLN A 636 20.37 -33.42 21.33
C GLN A 636 21.53 -34.40 21.00
N LEU A 637 22.67 -33.88 20.57
CA LEU A 637 23.87 -34.64 20.22
C LEU A 637 24.83 -34.70 21.41
N PRO A 638 25.75 -35.70 21.45
CA PRO A 638 26.70 -35.83 22.56
C PRO A 638 27.69 -34.67 22.70
N ASP A 639 27.98 -33.96 21.59
CA ASP A 639 28.86 -32.78 21.60
C ASP A 639 28.06 -31.49 21.86
N TYR A 640 28.06 -31.04 23.11
CA TYR A 640 27.40 -29.80 23.52
C TYR A 640 28.16 -28.51 23.14
N SER A 641 29.42 -28.62 22.70
CA SER A 641 30.25 -27.45 22.37
C SER A 641 29.73 -26.72 21.15
N ALA A 642 29.27 -27.43 20.12
CA ALA A 642 28.64 -26.89 18.94
C ALA A 642 27.29 -26.17 19.28
N GLY A 643 26.50 -26.77 20.15
CA GLY A 643 25.26 -26.15 20.65
C GLY A 643 25.50 -24.84 21.40
N ALA A 644 26.56 -24.80 22.21
CA ALA A 644 26.96 -23.60 22.94
C ALA A 644 27.44 -22.49 22.00
N GLU A 645 28.19 -22.82 20.93
CA GLU A 645 28.56 -21.82 19.91
C GLU A 645 27.34 -21.27 19.17
N SER A 646 26.43 -22.14 18.75
CA SER A 646 25.17 -21.68 18.08
C SER A 646 24.32 -20.82 19.02
N LEU A 647 24.30 -21.11 20.33
CA LEU A 647 23.63 -20.27 21.32
C LEU A 647 24.29 -18.89 21.46
N ARG A 648 25.62 -18.80 21.41
CA ARG A 648 26.36 -17.52 21.38
C ARG A 648 26.01 -16.71 20.13
N ARG A 649 25.93 -17.34 18.95
CA ARG A 649 25.50 -16.70 17.71
C ARG A 649 24.06 -16.19 17.80
N MET A 650 23.17 -17.00 18.36
CA MET A 650 21.79 -16.58 18.63
C MET A 650 21.73 -15.35 19.55
N ALA A 651 22.51 -15.32 20.62
CA ALA A 651 22.59 -14.17 21.53
C ALA A 651 23.12 -12.91 20.85
N ALA A 652 24.11 -13.04 19.97
CA ALA A 652 24.66 -11.92 19.21
C ALA A 652 23.63 -11.33 18.22
N THR A 653 22.76 -12.19 17.64
CA THR A 653 21.74 -11.78 16.66
C THR A 653 20.40 -11.36 17.30
N ASN A 654 20.20 -11.65 18.60
CA ASN A 654 19.01 -11.23 19.35
C ASN A 654 19.33 -10.98 20.84
N PRO A 655 20.01 -9.89 21.16
CA PRO A 655 20.48 -9.60 22.53
C PRO A 655 19.38 -9.49 23.58
N LEU A 656 18.17 -9.09 23.19
CA LEU A 656 17.06 -8.88 24.13
C LEU A 656 16.63 -10.18 24.83
N LEU A 657 16.65 -11.33 24.13
CA LEU A 657 16.27 -12.61 24.71
C LEU A 657 17.08 -13.00 25.96
N PHE A 658 18.35 -12.57 25.99
CA PHE A 658 19.27 -12.88 27.09
C PHE A 658 19.27 -11.85 28.21
N ARG A 659 18.73 -10.65 27.97
CA ARG A 659 18.56 -9.61 28.99
C ARG A 659 17.31 -9.79 29.83
N GLU A 660 16.21 -10.20 29.22
CA GLU A 660 14.90 -10.30 29.88
C GLU A 660 14.65 -11.67 30.54
N ARG A 661 15.35 -12.70 30.07
CA ARG A 661 15.23 -14.07 30.58
C ARG A 661 16.61 -14.66 30.79
N PRO A 662 17.27 -14.40 31.95
CA PRO A 662 18.47 -15.14 32.31
C PRO A 662 18.12 -16.62 32.30
N GLY A 663 18.65 -17.33 31.32
CA GLY A 663 18.40 -18.75 31.11
C GLY A 663 19.57 -19.61 31.65
N PRO A 664 19.51 -20.93 31.50
CA PRO A 664 20.63 -21.82 31.80
C PRO A 664 21.95 -21.43 31.15
N ALA A 665 21.92 -20.68 30.04
CA ALA A 665 23.09 -20.14 29.36
C ALA A 665 23.91 -19.17 30.23
N ASP A 666 23.27 -18.37 31.10
CA ASP A 666 23.98 -17.43 31.99
C ASP A 666 24.69 -18.18 33.13
N PHE A 667 24.22 -19.39 33.48
CA PHE A 667 24.87 -20.26 34.48
C PHE A 667 26.01 -21.09 33.91
N LEU A 668 25.94 -21.44 32.62
CA LEU A 668 26.95 -22.29 31.96
C LEU A 668 28.06 -21.48 31.29
N PHE A 669 27.77 -20.23 30.92
CA PHE A 669 28.71 -19.34 30.23
C PHE A 669 28.46 -17.91 30.70
N PRO A 670 29.30 -17.33 31.56
CA PRO A 670 29.23 -15.89 31.86
C PRO A 670 29.62 -15.12 30.59
N LEU A 671 28.62 -14.87 29.76
CA LEU A 671 28.76 -13.99 28.60
C LEU A 671 28.47 -12.59 29.05
N GLU A 672 29.44 -11.69 29.00
CA GLU A 672 29.14 -10.28 28.89
C GLU A 672 28.25 -10.12 27.67
N ALA A 673 26.97 -9.82 27.89
CA ALA A 673 26.03 -9.57 26.81
C ALA A 673 26.63 -8.44 25.96
N PRO A 674 26.81 -8.63 24.63
CA PRO A 674 27.31 -7.56 23.79
C PRO A 674 26.43 -6.33 24.01
N PRO A 675 26.98 -5.11 24.16
CA PRO A 675 26.19 -3.92 24.37
C PRO A 675 25.16 -3.81 23.24
N ALA A 676 23.89 -3.53 23.61
CA ALA A 676 22.88 -3.26 22.58
C ALA A 676 23.40 -2.13 21.72
N ARG A 677 23.50 -2.35 20.42
CA ARG A 677 23.92 -1.31 19.48
C ARG A 677 22.98 -0.11 19.67
N SER A 678 23.49 1.02 20.13
CA SER A 678 22.70 2.21 20.38
C SER A 678 22.29 2.84 19.08
N PRO A 679 21.03 3.22 18.89
CA PRO A 679 20.63 4.11 17.81
C PRO A 679 21.18 5.51 18.14
N THR A 680 22.29 5.88 17.51
CA THR A 680 22.95 7.18 17.73
C THR A 680 22.28 8.35 16.99
N ALA A 681 21.23 8.08 16.22
CA ALA A 681 20.62 9.10 15.34
C ALA A 681 19.55 9.99 16.00
N PHE A 682 18.99 9.59 17.14
CA PHE A 682 18.00 10.41 17.87
C PHE A 682 18.39 10.42 19.33
N GLY A 683 18.85 11.58 19.81
CA GLY A 683 19.40 11.77 21.15
C GLY A 683 18.64 11.02 22.25
N THR A 684 19.40 10.43 23.18
CA THR A 684 18.87 9.78 24.37
C THR A 684 18.02 10.77 25.16
N PRO A 685 16.81 10.40 25.62
CA PRO A 685 16.13 11.18 26.64
C PRO A 685 16.97 11.15 27.92
N PRO A 686 17.05 12.25 28.68
CA PRO A 686 17.66 12.26 30.00
C PRO A 686 16.92 11.29 30.92
N PRO A 687 17.54 10.81 32.03
CA PRO A 687 17.07 9.74 32.88
C PRO A 687 15.68 9.93 33.47
#